data_ecb8d7ef2dac601a23f431ea383175a7
#
_entry.id   ecb8d7ef2dac601a23f431ea383175a7
#
_cell.length_a   1.000
_cell.length_b   1.000
_cell.length_c   1.000
_cell.angle_alpha   90.00
_cell.angle_beta   90.00
_cell.angle_gamma   90.00
#
_symmetry.space_group_name_H-M   'P 1'
#
loop_
_entity.id
_entity.type
_entity.pdbx_description
1 polymer ?
#
loop_
_entity_poly.entity_id
_entity_poly.type
_entity_poly.pdbx_seq_one_letter_code
_entity_poly.pdbx_strand_id
1 'polypeptide(L)'
;IYSCLLTTNLGLTQGEVQERQSIYGRNEVIHEQKKNPFILFVRTFINPFIGVLTGLAIISLFLDVLMAEPGEQEWAGVIIISSMVLFSAILRFWQEWRASEATNSLMKMVKNTCLAKRAGEQEEEIDITELVPGDIVYLAAGDMVPADIRIIDSKDLFISQASLTGESEPIEKFPEVQGQQFRKGSVIELDNICYMGSNVISGAAKGIVFETGNKTYLGTIAKSLVGHRATTAFDKGISKVSFLLIRFMLVMVPFVFFVNGFTKGDWFEAFIFAVSVAVGLTPEMLPMIVTANLSKGAIAMSKKKTIVKNLNAIQNFGAMDILCTDKTGTLTCDKIVLEKYINADGSDDNSKRILRHAYFNSYFQTGLRNLMDKAILSHVRELNLEHLKNAYTKVDEIPFDFTRRRMSVVIEDRQGKRQIITKGAVEEILDVCSYAEFDGEIHPLTDSLKIKAQKISEEMNRQGMRVLAVSQKSFIEKDCNFAIEDEKEMVLIGYLAFLDPPKPSATEAIEQLYMHGVAVKILSGDNDTVVKAIARQVGIDTGHSHTGIEMEEMDETTLKEAVKDTTLFSKLTPLQKTQIISLLQEQGNTVGFLGDGINDAGALRQSDIGISVDSAVDIAKESADIILLEKDLMVLEDGVLEGRKTFGNINKYIKMTASSNFGNMFSVMFASAFLPFLPMMPIHLLIQNLLYDISQTTIPFDRMDPEFLKKPRKWDASDLSRFMIYIGPISSIFDIATYLVMWYVFSCNSPEHQTLFQTGWFVEGLLSQTLIVHMIRTRKIPFIQSRATWPVMGLTFFIMAVGILIPFTAFGRSIGLTALPWGYFPWLIGILLSYCILTQLVKNWYIRKFVRWL
;
A
#
# COMPACT_ATOMS: atom_id res chain seq x y z
N ILE A 1 -15.19 -12.33 -37.68
CA ILE A 1 -14.91 -11.52 -36.46
C ILE A 1 -14.80 -10.06 -36.86
N TYR A 2 -13.90 -9.70 -37.80
CA TYR A 2 -13.72 -8.31 -38.25
C TYR A 2 -15.02 -7.64 -38.69
N SER A 3 -15.88 -8.32 -39.43
CA SER A 3 -17.17 -7.79 -39.89
C SER A 3 -18.17 -7.59 -38.77
N CYS A 4 -18.18 -8.48 -37.75
CA CYS A 4 -19.05 -8.35 -36.58
C CYS A 4 -18.72 -7.16 -35.70
N LEU A 5 -17.43 -6.82 -35.59
CA LEU A 5 -16.93 -5.71 -34.78
C LEU A 5 -16.69 -4.44 -35.63
N LEU A 6 -17.08 -4.44 -36.90
CA LEU A 6 -16.91 -3.33 -37.84
C LEU A 6 -15.48 -2.75 -37.82
N THR A 7 -14.47 -3.64 -37.92
CA THR A 7 -13.07 -3.28 -37.93
C THR A 7 -12.34 -3.99 -39.07
N THR A 8 -11.07 -3.69 -39.29
CA THR A 8 -10.24 -4.30 -40.30
C THR A 8 -8.94 -4.86 -39.70
N ASN A 9 -8.18 -5.65 -40.46
CA ASN A 9 -6.86 -6.11 -40.03
C ASN A 9 -5.84 -4.96 -39.85
N LEU A 10 -6.15 -3.76 -40.31
CA LEU A 10 -5.36 -2.54 -40.11
C LEU A 10 -5.71 -1.80 -38.80
N GLY A 11 -6.76 -2.24 -38.10
CA GLY A 11 -7.29 -1.59 -36.89
C GLY A 11 -8.29 -0.46 -37.17
N LEU A 12 -8.72 0.24 -36.13
CA LEU A 12 -9.67 1.36 -36.19
C LEU A 12 -8.96 2.67 -36.50
N THR A 13 -9.65 3.58 -37.20
CA THR A 13 -9.19 4.96 -37.38
C THR A 13 -9.42 5.78 -36.11
N GLN A 14 -8.71 6.88 -35.93
CA GLN A 14 -8.85 7.78 -34.77
C GLN A 14 -10.29 8.31 -34.61
N GLY A 15 -10.99 8.60 -35.73
CA GLY A 15 -12.38 9.02 -35.70
C GLY A 15 -13.33 7.94 -35.16
N GLU A 16 -13.14 6.69 -35.60
CA GLU A 16 -13.94 5.55 -35.10
C GLU A 16 -13.66 5.26 -33.63
N VAL A 17 -12.43 5.43 -33.18
CA VAL A 17 -12.06 5.28 -31.75
C VAL A 17 -12.80 6.31 -30.89
N GLN A 18 -12.83 7.59 -31.31
CA GLN A 18 -13.53 8.64 -30.58
C GLN A 18 -15.06 8.40 -30.54
N GLU A 19 -15.63 7.97 -31.65
CA GLU A 19 -17.04 7.61 -31.71
C GLU A 19 -17.35 6.45 -30.75
N ARG A 20 -16.53 5.40 -30.78
CA ARG A 20 -16.71 4.24 -29.89
C ARG A 20 -16.47 4.58 -28.43
N GLN A 21 -15.52 5.44 -28.10
CA GLN A 21 -15.34 5.93 -26.73
C GLN A 21 -16.57 6.69 -26.21
N SER A 22 -17.27 7.41 -27.09
CA SER A 22 -18.52 8.08 -26.70
C SER A 22 -19.67 7.10 -26.42
N ILE A 23 -19.68 5.95 -27.08
CA ILE A 23 -20.74 4.92 -26.96
C ILE A 23 -20.45 3.93 -25.82
N TYR A 24 -19.23 3.42 -25.76
CA TYR A 24 -18.84 2.35 -24.80
C TYR A 24 -18.22 2.89 -23.51
N GLY A 25 -17.77 4.15 -23.50
CA GLY A 25 -17.05 4.76 -22.39
C GLY A 25 -15.58 4.34 -22.37
N ARG A 26 -14.91 4.62 -21.25
CA ARG A 26 -13.53 4.20 -21.01
C ARG A 26 -13.48 2.74 -20.56
N ASN A 27 -12.38 2.06 -20.86
CA ASN A 27 -12.13 0.69 -20.42
C ASN A 27 -11.66 0.68 -18.95
N GLU A 28 -12.56 0.99 -18.04
CA GLU A 28 -12.35 1.03 -16.59
C GLU A 28 -13.39 0.16 -15.92
N VAL A 29 -12.97 -0.78 -15.07
CA VAL A 29 -13.88 -1.50 -14.17
C VAL A 29 -14.09 -0.65 -12.94
N ILE A 30 -15.26 -0.06 -12.83
CA ILE A 30 -15.61 0.81 -11.71
C ILE A 30 -15.96 -0.08 -10.52
N HIS A 31 -15.02 -0.27 -9.61
CA HIS A 31 -15.20 -0.99 -8.35
C HIS A 31 -16.02 -0.19 -7.33
N GLU A 32 -15.95 1.12 -7.34
CA GLU A 32 -16.80 2.01 -6.53
C GLU A 32 -17.38 3.12 -7.41
N GLN A 33 -18.71 3.24 -7.42
CA GLN A 33 -19.35 4.42 -8.00
C GLN A 33 -18.81 5.66 -7.28
N LYS A 34 -18.44 6.71 -8.04
CA LYS A 34 -18.18 8.04 -7.46
C LYS A 34 -19.35 8.36 -6.55
N LYS A 35 -19.13 8.36 -5.25
CA LYS A 35 -20.16 8.66 -4.27
C LYS A 35 -20.68 10.06 -4.61
N ASN A 36 -21.96 10.17 -4.91
CA ASN A 36 -22.59 11.45 -5.17
C ASN A 36 -22.32 12.35 -3.96
N PRO A 37 -21.75 13.56 -4.13
CA PRO A 37 -21.45 14.46 -3.01
C PRO A 37 -22.64 14.70 -2.10
N PHE A 38 -23.85 14.72 -2.65
CA PHE A 38 -25.08 14.87 -1.89
C PHE A 38 -25.36 13.64 -1.00
N ILE A 39 -25.18 12.43 -1.52
CA ILE A 39 -25.34 11.19 -0.73
C ILE A 39 -24.27 11.13 0.39
N LEU A 40 -23.05 11.56 0.08
CA LEU A 40 -21.96 11.64 1.07
C LEU A 40 -22.36 12.63 2.18
N PHE A 41 -22.88 13.81 1.82
CA PHE A 41 -23.35 14.81 2.79
C PHE A 41 -24.48 14.26 3.66
N VAL A 42 -25.51 13.64 3.08
CA VAL A 42 -26.62 13.05 3.83
C VAL A 42 -26.10 11.94 4.77
N ARG A 43 -25.15 11.13 4.33
CA ARG A 43 -24.57 10.07 5.16
C ARG A 43 -23.81 10.62 6.37
N THR A 44 -23.28 11.84 6.32
CA THR A 44 -22.61 12.44 7.49
C THR A 44 -23.58 12.66 8.67
N PHE A 45 -24.89 12.77 8.41
CA PHE A 45 -25.91 12.87 9.46
C PHE A 45 -26.21 11.52 10.14
N ILE A 46 -25.85 10.40 9.52
CA ILE A 46 -26.00 9.07 10.12
C ILE A 46 -24.79 8.79 11.01
N ASN A 47 -24.71 9.50 12.14
CA ASN A 47 -23.68 9.37 13.14
C ASN A 47 -24.34 9.40 14.53
N PRO A 48 -23.96 8.54 15.50
CA PRO A 48 -24.49 8.54 16.85
C PRO A 48 -24.47 9.91 17.52
N PHE A 49 -23.41 10.69 17.36
CA PHE A 49 -23.29 12.05 17.90
C PHE A 49 -24.31 13.02 17.30
N ILE A 50 -24.32 13.12 15.98
CA ILE A 50 -25.31 13.97 15.30
C ILE A 50 -26.72 13.50 15.64
N GLY A 51 -26.92 12.18 15.78
CA GLY A 51 -28.19 11.60 16.23
C GLY A 51 -28.60 12.08 17.63
N VAL A 52 -27.67 12.10 18.59
CA VAL A 52 -27.93 12.58 19.96
C VAL A 52 -28.17 14.09 19.98
N LEU A 53 -27.35 14.88 19.28
CA LEU A 53 -27.56 16.32 19.14
C LEU A 53 -28.91 16.64 18.51
N THR A 54 -29.28 15.89 17.46
CA THR A 54 -30.59 16.04 16.81
C THR A 54 -31.71 15.66 17.79
N GLY A 55 -31.53 14.59 18.55
CA GLY A 55 -32.48 14.20 19.61
C GLY A 55 -32.64 15.30 20.70
N LEU A 56 -31.51 15.88 21.15
CA LEU A 56 -31.51 17.00 22.09
C LEU A 56 -32.19 18.24 21.49
N ALA A 57 -31.92 18.56 20.20
CA ALA A 57 -32.58 19.67 19.52
C ALA A 57 -34.11 19.46 19.42
N ILE A 58 -34.55 18.22 19.16
CA ILE A 58 -35.98 17.88 19.15
C ILE A 58 -36.59 18.00 20.54
N ILE A 59 -35.92 17.51 21.58
CA ILE A 59 -36.37 17.62 22.96
C ILE A 59 -36.47 19.09 23.39
N SER A 60 -35.42 19.89 23.14
CA SER A 60 -35.44 21.33 23.42
C SER A 60 -36.53 22.06 22.63
N LEU A 61 -36.75 21.74 21.33
CA LEU A 61 -37.84 22.28 20.55
C LEU A 61 -39.22 21.96 21.19
N PHE A 62 -39.37 20.73 21.68
CA PHE A 62 -40.63 20.31 22.27
C PHE A 62 -40.90 20.96 23.64
N LEU A 63 -39.88 21.00 24.50
CA LEU A 63 -40.01 21.51 25.89
C LEU A 63 -39.97 23.05 25.92
N ASP A 64 -38.96 23.65 25.27
CA ASP A 64 -38.63 25.07 25.45
C ASP A 64 -39.46 25.94 24.50
N VAL A 65 -40.06 25.35 23.41
CA VAL A 65 -40.79 26.12 22.43
C VAL A 65 -42.26 25.69 22.34
N LEU A 66 -42.53 24.38 22.16
CA LEU A 66 -43.92 23.89 21.92
C LEU A 66 -44.74 23.75 23.18
N MET A 67 -44.12 23.39 24.32
CA MET A 67 -44.82 23.27 25.64
C MET A 67 -44.69 24.52 26.52
N ALA A 68 -43.83 25.47 26.18
CA ALA A 68 -43.69 26.73 26.90
C ALA A 68 -44.94 27.62 26.71
N GLU A 69 -45.32 28.40 27.76
CA GLU A 69 -46.41 29.33 27.69
C GLU A 69 -46.17 30.45 26.63
N PRO A 70 -47.23 30.97 25.99
CA PRO A 70 -47.08 32.04 25.02
C PRO A 70 -46.41 33.28 25.58
N GLY A 71 -45.13 33.52 25.14
CA GLY A 71 -44.30 34.64 25.64
C GLY A 71 -43.07 34.20 26.44
N GLU A 72 -42.96 32.92 26.83
CA GLU A 72 -41.79 32.35 27.50
C GLU A 72 -41.02 31.37 26.63
N GLN A 73 -41.23 31.43 25.29
CA GLN A 73 -40.59 30.52 24.32
C GLN A 73 -39.10 30.85 24.18
N GLU A 74 -38.22 29.89 24.52
CA GLU A 74 -36.76 30.04 24.35
C GLU A 74 -36.23 29.32 23.11
N TRP A 75 -36.09 30.02 22.01
CA TRP A 75 -35.54 29.51 20.76
C TRP A 75 -34.02 29.35 20.78
N ALA A 76 -33.32 29.99 21.72
CA ALA A 76 -31.87 30.06 21.74
C ALA A 76 -31.23 28.67 21.79
N GLY A 77 -31.68 27.78 22.65
CA GLY A 77 -31.16 26.40 22.78
C GLY A 77 -31.31 25.61 21.50
N VAL A 78 -32.52 25.63 20.89
CA VAL A 78 -32.79 24.91 19.64
C VAL A 78 -31.91 25.42 18.47
N ILE A 79 -31.76 26.75 18.35
CA ILE A 79 -30.94 27.35 17.28
C ILE A 79 -29.46 26.97 17.45
N ILE A 80 -28.94 27.03 18.69
CA ILE A 80 -27.56 26.71 19.00
C ILE A 80 -27.27 25.24 18.71
N ILE A 81 -28.09 24.31 19.21
CA ILE A 81 -27.87 22.87 19.00
C ILE A 81 -27.99 22.54 17.50
N SER A 82 -28.99 23.09 16.82
CA SER A 82 -29.17 22.88 15.37
C SER A 82 -27.99 23.44 14.54
N SER A 83 -27.45 24.58 14.93
CA SER A 83 -26.25 25.16 14.29
C SER A 83 -25.00 24.31 14.52
N MET A 84 -24.86 23.71 15.72
CA MET A 84 -23.78 22.74 16.03
C MET A 84 -23.91 21.47 15.19
N VAL A 85 -25.12 20.91 15.02
CA VAL A 85 -25.39 19.78 14.16
C VAL A 85 -24.95 20.08 12.74
N LEU A 86 -25.38 21.23 12.21
CA LEU A 86 -25.06 21.63 10.83
C LEU A 86 -23.55 21.86 10.66
N PHE A 87 -22.91 22.57 11.58
CA PHE A 87 -21.47 22.83 11.56
C PHE A 87 -20.65 21.53 11.60
N SER A 88 -20.99 20.61 12.51
CA SER A 88 -20.33 19.30 12.63
C SER A 88 -20.50 18.48 11.36
N ALA A 89 -21.70 18.47 10.76
CA ALA A 89 -21.98 17.77 9.51
C ALA A 89 -21.18 18.36 8.33
N ILE A 90 -21.11 19.70 8.22
CA ILE A 90 -20.34 20.38 7.18
C ILE A 90 -18.84 20.11 7.33
N LEU A 91 -18.29 20.23 8.54
CA LEU A 91 -16.87 19.96 8.83
C LEU A 91 -16.49 18.54 8.43
N ARG A 92 -17.29 17.57 8.83
CA ARG A 92 -17.11 16.17 8.52
C ARG A 92 -17.17 15.89 7.01
N PHE A 93 -18.19 16.40 6.34
CA PHE A 93 -18.36 16.30 4.91
C PHE A 93 -17.15 16.87 4.15
N TRP A 94 -16.74 18.09 4.50
CA TRP A 94 -15.60 18.76 3.84
C TRP A 94 -14.30 17.93 3.95
N GLN A 95 -14.05 17.38 5.12
CA GLN A 95 -12.85 16.58 5.36
C GLN A 95 -12.90 15.23 4.64
N GLU A 96 -14.04 14.53 4.66
CA GLU A 96 -14.23 13.25 3.97
C GLU A 96 -14.14 13.43 2.44
N TRP A 97 -14.73 14.51 1.93
CA TRP A 97 -14.67 14.86 0.52
C TRP A 97 -13.24 15.18 0.09
N ARG A 98 -12.52 16.02 0.83
CA ARG A 98 -11.13 16.38 0.53
C ARG A 98 -10.19 15.16 0.58
N ALA A 99 -10.36 14.26 1.51
CA ALA A 99 -9.59 13.03 1.62
C ALA A 99 -9.85 12.11 0.42
N SER A 100 -11.11 11.96 0.00
CA SER A 100 -11.51 11.16 -1.16
C SER A 100 -10.93 11.73 -2.47
N GLU A 101 -10.99 13.06 -2.66
CA GLU A 101 -10.43 13.73 -3.84
C GLU A 101 -8.90 13.53 -3.95
N ALA A 102 -8.19 13.66 -2.84
CA ALA A 102 -6.74 13.45 -2.79
C ALA A 102 -6.37 12.00 -3.18
N THR A 103 -7.11 11.02 -2.68
CA THR A 103 -6.90 9.60 -3.00
C THR A 103 -7.16 9.32 -4.48
N ASN A 104 -8.26 9.84 -5.04
CA ASN A 104 -8.59 9.67 -6.45
C ASN A 104 -7.54 10.30 -7.38
N SER A 105 -6.99 11.44 -6.99
CA SER A 105 -5.93 12.11 -7.77
C SER A 105 -4.64 11.30 -7.80
N LEU A 106 -4.29 10.61 -6.70
CA LEU A 106 -3.11 9.76 -6.63
C LEU A 106 -3.26 8.49 -7.48
N MET A 107 -4.45 7.86 -7.45
CA MET A 107 -4.71 6.66 -8.26
C MET A 107 -4.59 6.90 -9.77
N LYS A 108 -4.88 8.11 -10.25
CA LYS A 108 -4.74 8.48 -11.66
C LYS A 108 -3.28 8.64 -12.13
N MET A 109 -2.31 8.64 -11.23
CA MET A 109 -0.89 8.78 -11.59
C MET A 109 -0.26 7.46 -12.08
N VAL A 110 -0.86 6.32 -11.76
CA VAL A 110 -0.43 5.01 -12.24
C VAL A 110 -1.14 4.73 -13.57
N LYS A 111 -0.38 4.60 -14.64
CA LYS A 111 -0.90 4.25 -15.98
C LYS A 111 -0.45 2.84 -16.33
N ASN A 112 -1.39 2.02 -16.75
CA ASN A 112 -1.11 0.74 -17.39
C ASN A 112 -1.26 0.93 -18.89
N THR A 113 -0.29 0.45 -19.67
CA THR A 113 -0.29 0.56 -21.14
C THR A 113 -0.38 -0.82 -21.77
N CYS A 114 -0.84 -0.89 -22.98
CA CYS A 114 -0.82 -2.09 -23.79
C CYS A 114 -0.41 -1.76 -25.23
N LEU A 115 0.18 -2.74 -25.92
CA LEU A 115 0.56 -2.61 -27.31
C LEU A 115 -0.66 -2.82 -28.21
N ALA A 116 -1.07 -1.81 -28.94
CA ALA A 116 -2.22 -1.87 -29.83
C ALA A 116 -1.89 -1.38 -31.24
N LYS A 117 -2.70 -1.79 -32.21
CA LYS A 117 -2.59 -1.36 -33.61
C LYS A 117 -3.89 -0.68 -34.04
N ARG A 118 -3.76 0.57 -34.49
CA ARG A 118 -4.82 1.38 -35.07
C ARG A 118 -4.50 1.72 -36.55
N ALA A 119 -5.51 2.05 -37.33
CA ALA A 119 -5.37 2.22 -38.78
C ALA A 119 -4.38 3.33 -39.17
N GLY A 120 -3.39 2.99 -40.00
CA GLY A 120 -2.39 3.93 -40.54
C GLY A 120 -1.14 4.11 -39.68
N GLU A 121 -1.04 3.48 -38.52
CA GLU A 121 0.06 3.62 -37.55
C GLU A 121 0.84 2.30 -37.39
N GLN A 122 2.08 2.41 -36.94
CA GLN A 122 2.83 1.27 -36.41
C GLN A 122 2.23 0.88 -35.06
N GLU A 123 2.55 -0.31 -34.58
CA GLU A 123 2.18 -0.75 -33.22
C GLU A 123 2.61 0.30 -32.20
N GLU A 124 1.68 0.79 -31.38
CA GLU A 124 1.88 1.87 -30.43
C GLU A 124 1.42 1.43 -29.02
N GLU A 125 2.16 1.85 -28.01
CA GLU A 125 1.72 1.72 -26.61
C GLU A 125 0.65 2.75 -26.30
N ILE A 126 -0.55 2.27 -25.97
CA ILE A 126 -1.68 3.11 -25.58
C ILE A 126 -2.10 2.81 -24.12
N ASP A 127 -2.72 3.78 -23.47
CA ASP A 127 -3.31 3.60 -22.15
C ASP A 127 -4.45 2.58 -22.22
N ILE A 128 -4.45 1.57 -21.35
CA ILE A 128 -5.48 0.51 -21.32
C ILE A 128 -6.88 1.13 -21.23
N THR A 129 -7.04 2.25 -20.55
CA THR A 129 -8.33 2.93 -20.39
C THR A 129 -8.90 3.51 -21.68
N GLU A 130 -8.06 3.66 -22.72
CA GLU A 130 -8.43 4.19 -24.02
C GLU A 130 -8.87 3.11 -25.03
N LEU A 131 -8.76 1.82 -24.65
CA LEU A 131 -9.19 0.71 -25.48
C LEU A 131 -10.70 0.74 -25.71
N VAL A 132 -11.08 0.41 -26.96
CA VAL A 132 -12.48 0.27 -27.37
C VAL A 132 -12.71 -1.06 -28.08
N PRO A 133 -13.95 -1.58 -28.09
CA PRO A 133 -14.27 -2.77 -28.87
C PRO A 133 -13.92 -2.56 -30.35
N GLY A 134 -13.14 -3.50 -30.93
CA GLY A 134 -12.61 -3.44 -32.28
C GLY A 134 -11.14 -3.05 -32.39
N ASP A 135 -10.49 -2.62 -31.30
CA ASP A 135 -9.04 -2.43 -31.27
C ASP A 135 -8.30 -3.76 -31.41
N ILE A 136 -7.16 -3.75 -32.07
CA ILE A 136 -6.28 -4.91 -32.20
C ILE A 136 -5.18 -4.74 -31.18
N VAL A 137 -5.00 -5.75 -30.32
CA VAL A 137 -3.99 -5.76 -29.26
C VAL A 137 -3.03 -6.92 -29.43
N TYR A 138 -1.79 -6.71 -28.98
CA TYR A 138 -0.74 -7.71 -28.93
C TYR A 138 -0.47 -8.06 -27.48
N LEU A 139 -0.36 -9.35 -27.21
CA LEU A 139 -0.08 -9.90 -25.90
C LEU A 139 1.23 -10.66 -25.93
N ALA A 140 2.05 -10.49 -24.92
CA ALA A 140 3.29 -11.21 -24.71
C ALA A 140 3.42 -11.70 -23.25
N ALA A 141 4.33 -12.60 -22.99
CA ALA A 141 4.59 -13.10 -21.64
C ALA A 141 4.87 -11.94 -20.68
N GLY A 142 4.11 -11.88 -19.59
CA GLY A 142 4.16 -10.81 -18.58
C GLY A 142 3.05 -9.79 -18.67
N ASP A 143 2.32 -9.73 -19.78
CA ASP A 143 1.23 -8.79 -19.95
C ASP A 143 -0.01 -9.24 -19.16
N MET A 144 -0.75 -8.28 -18.64
CA MET A 144 -2.11 -8.48 -18.20
C MET A 144 -3.05 -8.27 -19.39
N VAL A 145 -4.01 -9.18 -19.57
CA VAL A 145 -5.04 -9.05 -20.61
C VAL A 145 -5.87 -7.79 -20.34
N PRO A 146 -5.80 -6.76 -21.22
CA PRO A 146 -6.29 -5.43 -20.89
C PRO A 146 -7.81 -5.25 -21.06
N ALA A 147 -8.47 -6.17 -21.74
CA ALA A 147 -9.90 -6.19 -22.03
C ALA A 147 -10.33 -7.62 -22.35
N ASP A 148 -11.60 -7.87 -22.60
CA ASP A 148 -12.02 -9.18 -23.13
C ASP A 148 -11.67 -9.27 -24.62
N ILE A 149 -10.81 -10.23 -24.96
CA ILE A 149 -10.12 -10.32 -26.25
C ILE A 149 -10.42 -11.65 -26.92
N ARG A 150 -10.78 -11.60 -28.22
CA ARG A 150 -10.86 -12.76 -29.10
C ARG A 150 -9.52 -12.95 -29.82
N ILE A 151 -8.88 -14.08 -29.65
CA ILE A 151 -7.60 -14.39 -30.27
C ILE A 151 -7.78 -14.54 -31.79
N ILE A 152 -6.91 -13.89 -32.56
CA ILE A 152 -6.84 -13.97 -34.02
C ILE A 152 -5.68 -14.89 -34.41
N ASP A 153 -4.55 -14.74 -33.73
CA ASP A 153 -3.32 -15.49 -33.93
C ASP A 153 -2.65 -15.71 -32.57
N SER A 154 -2.09 -16.88 -32.33
CA SER A 154 -1.36 -17.18 -31.12
C SER A 154 -0.28 -18.22 -31.37
N LYS A 155 0.79 -18.12 -30.58
CA LYS A 155 1.87 -19.11 -30.56
C LYS A 155 2.22 -19.44 -29.10
N ASP A 156 2.02 -20.71 -28.74
CA ASP A 156 2.28 -21.26 -27.40
C ASP A 156 1.77 -20.37 -26.28
N LEU A 157 0.55 -19.87 -26.44
CA LEU A 157 -0.07 -18.92 -25.51
C LEU A 157 -0.65 -19.63 -24.29
N PHE A 158 -0.03 -19.46 -23.15
CA PHE A 158 -0.54 -19.94 -21.87
C PHE A 158 -0.99 -18.76 -20.99
N ILE A 159 -2.20 -18.84 -20.50
CA ILE A 159 -2.84 -17.78 -19.70
C ILE A 159 -3.22 -18.30 -18.33
N SER A 160 -2.82 -17.59 -17.27
CA SER A 160 -3.32 -17.82 -15.91
C SER A 160 -4.62 -17.06 -15.72
N GLN A 161 -5.68 -17.76 -15.38
CA GLN A 161 -6.99 -17.21 -15.03
C GLN A 161 -7.23 -17.24 -13.52
N ALA A 162 -6.18 -17.37 -12.71
CA ALA A 162 -6.25 -17.48 -11.25
C ALA A 162 -7.02 -16.33 -10.59
N SER A 163 -6.94 -15.11 -11.15
CA SER A 163 -7.68 -13.94 -10.69
C SER A 163 -9.20 -14.04 -10.89
N LEU A 164 -9.65 -14.89 -11.81
CA LEU A 164 -11.07 -15.06 -12.16
C LEU A 164 -11.66 -16.35 -11.61
N THR A 165 -10.88 -17.44 -11.64
CA THR A 165 -11.33 -18.81 -11.25
C THR A 165 -10.82 -19.27 -9.91
N GLY A 166 -9.73 -18.68 -9.43
CA GLY A 166 -8.98 -19.17 -8.27
C GLY A 166 -8.03 -20.34 -8.56
N GLU A 167 -8.04 -20.88 -9.78
CA GLU A 167 -7.18 -22.00 -10.19
C GLU A 167 -5.84 -21.47 -10.72
N SER A 168 -4.75 -22.04 -10.24
CA SER A 168 -3.39 -21.55 -10.53
C SER A 168 -2.78 -22.15 -11.79
N GLU A 169 -3.34 -23.23 -12.37
CA GLU A 169 -2.80 -23.88 -13.55
C GLU A 169 -3.02 -23.01 -14.80
N PRO A 170 -1.96 -22.70 -15.56
CA PRO A 170 -2.10 -22.00 -16.82
C PRO A 170 -2.85 -22.81 -17.87
N ILE A 171 -3.74 -22.16 -18.60
CA ILE A 171 -4.54 -22.76 -19.67
C ILE A 171 -3.98 -22.31 -21.01
N GLU A 172 -3.76 -23.28 -21.91
CA GLU A 172 -3.35 -22.98 -23.28
C GLU A 172 -4.53 -22.42 -24.09
N LYS A 173 -4.28 -21.38 -24.89
CA LYS A 173 -5.28 -20.67 -25.68
C LYS A 173 -4.92 -20.67 -27.17
N PHE A 174 -5.91 -20.88 -28.03
CA PHE A 174 -5.78 -21.06 -29.47
C PHE A 174 -6.66 -20.08 -30.25
N PRO A 175 -6.33 -19.76 -31.53
CA PRO A 175 -7.19 -18.94 -32.41
C PRO A 175 -8.52 -19.63 -32.75
N GLU A 176 -8.51 -20.96 -32.85
CA GLU A 176 -9.69 -21.78 -33.21
C GLU A 176 -10.17 -22.58 -32.00
N VAL A 177 -11.48 -22.80 -31.94
CA VAL A 177 -12.08 -23.64 -30.89
C VAL A 177 -11.77 -25.10 -31.18
N GLN A 178 -11.01 -25.75 -30.31
CA GLN A 178 -10.73 -27.17 -30.42
C GLN A 178 -11.87 -28.01 -29.80
N GLY A 179 -12.64 -28.69 -30.62
CA GLY A 179 -13.61 -29.71 -30.22
C GLY A 179 -15.05 -29.25 -29.95
N GLN A 180 -15.90 -30.16 -29.42
CA GLN A 180 -17.34 -29.95 -29.16
C GLN A 180 -17.65 -29.12 -27.90
N GLN A 181 -16.76 -28.24 -27.45
CA GLN A 181 -16.92 -27.45 -26.20
C GLN A 181 -18.12 -26.48 -26.22
N PHE A 182 -18.66 -26.15 -27.40
CA PHE A 182 -19.81 -25.24 -27.55
C PHE A 182 -21.13 -25.67 -26.89
N ARG A 183 -21.24 -26.87 -26.34
CA ARG A 183 -22.53 -27.41 -25.87
C ARG A 183 -22.72 -27.55 -24.37
N LYS A 184 -21.66 -27.46 -23.53
CA LYS A 184 -21.81 -27.72 -22.07
C LYS A 184 -20.81 -27.01 -21.12
N GLY A 185 -19.86 -26.20 -21.64
CA GLY A 185 -18.84 -25.56 -20.80
C GLY A 185 -19.22 -24.18 -20.30
N SER A 186 -18.56 -23.74 -19.24
CA SER A 186 -18.58 -22.35 -18.76
C SER A 186 -17.93 -21.43 -19.80
N VAL A 187 -18.44 -20.20 -19.94
CA VAL A 187 -17.90 -19.20 -20.88
C VAL A 187 -16.42 -18.94 -20.65
N ILE A 188 -15.93 -19.08 -19.42
CA ILE A 188 -14.52 -18.88 -19.05
C ILE A 188 -13.57 -19.97 -19.60
N GLU A 189 -14.10 -21.12 -19.98
CA GLU A 189 -13.34 -22.27 -20.51
C GLU A 189 -13.09 -22.18 -22.03
N LEU A 190 -13.59 -21.15 -22.70
CA LEU A 190 -13.40 -21.00 -24.14
C LEU A 190 -11.92 -20.80 -24.48
N ASP A 191 -11.39 -21.67 -25.35
CA ASP A 191 -9.96 -21.69 -25.72
C ASP A 191 -9.50 -20.49 -26.52
N ASN A 192 -10.42 -19.78 -27.16
CA ASN A 192 -10.15 -18.71 -28.10
C ASN A 192 -10.44 -17.31 -27.56
N ILE A 193 -10.72 -17.20 -26.27
CA ILE A 193 -10.98 -15.94 -25.57
C ILE A 193 -10.02 -15.77 -24.40
N CYS A 194 -9.47 -14.57 -24.28
CA CYS A 194 -8.72 -14.10 -23.13
C CYS A 194 -9.55 -13.05 -22.42
N TYR A 195 -9.76 -13.23 -21.10
CA TYR A 195 -10.58 -12.34 -20.31
C TYR A 195 -9.75 -11.30 -19.58
N MET A 196 -10.27 -10.08 -19.45
CA MET A 196 -9.66 -8.99 -18.72
C MET A 196 -9.23 -9.43 -17.31
N GLY A 197 -8.01 -9.04 -16.92
CA GLY A 197 -7.45 -9.38 -15.60
C GLY A 197 -6.80 -10.76 -15.51
N SER A 198 -6.80 -11.54 -16.60
CA SER A 198 -5.95 -12.73 -16.75
C SER A 198 -4.52 -12.32 -17.11
N ASN A 199 -3.55 -13.20 -16.85
CA ASN A 199 -2.13 -12.90 -17.10
C ASN A 199 -1.53 -13.87 -18.11
N VAL A 200 -0.73 -13.33 -19.03
CA VAL A 200 0.02 -14.13 -19.99
C VAL A 200 1.26 -14.71 -19.31
N ILE A 201 1.32 -16.03 -19.21
CA ILE A 201 2.45 -16.74 -18.58
C ILE A 201 3.55 -17.01 -19.58
N SER A 202 3.19 -17.48 -20.78
CA SER A 202 4.13 -17.72 -21.87
C SER A 202 3.48 -17.52 -23.23
N GLY A 203 4.31 -17.46 -24.29
CA GLY A 203 3.87 -17.28 -25.66
C GLY A 203 3.53 -15.84 -26.02
N ALA A 204 2.92 -15.70 -27.19
CA ALA A 204 2.48 -14.42 -27.74
C ALA A 204 1.16 -14.58 -28.49
N ALA A 205 0.36 -13.52 -28.54
CA ALA A 205 -0.89 -13.52 -29.27
C ALA A 205 -1.23 -12.16 -29.88
N LYS A 206 -2.02 -12.20 -30.95
CA LYS A 206 -2.72 -11.06 -31.53
C LYS A 206 -4.21 -11.30 -31.36
N GLY A 207 -4.91 -10.32 -30.80
CA GLY A 207 -6.34 -10.44 -30.56
C GLY A 207 -7.09 -9.17 -30.87
N ILE A 208 -8.41 -9.28 -30.92
CA ILE A 208 -9.34 -8.16 -31.10
C ILE A 208 -10.18 -7.98 -29.84
N VAL A 209 -10.26 -6.76 -29.37
CA VAL A 209 -11.08 -6.38 -28.21
C VAL A 209 -12.55 -6.48 -28.59
N PHE A 210 -13.37 -7.20 -27.82
CA PHE A 210 -14.81 -7.29 -28.10
C PHE A 210 -15.66 -6.70 -26.96
N GLU A 211 -15.19 -6.70 -25.71
CA GLU A 211 -15.86 -6.04 -24.56
C GLU A 211 -14.86 -5.29 -23.72
N THR A 212 -15.29 -4.14 -23.14
CA THR A 212 -14.46 -3.24 -22.32
C THR A 212 -15.16 -2.84 -21.01
N GLY A 213 -14.36 -2.48 -20.02
CA GLY A 213 -14.79 -1.92 -18.74
C GLY A 213 -15.79 -2.80 -17.99
N ASN A 214 -16.89 -2.20 -17.55
CA ASN A 214 -17.93 -2.88 -16.75
C ASN A 214 -18.70 -4.00 -17.50
N LYS A 215 -18.52 -4.13 -18.80
CA LYS A 215 -19.15 -5.18 -19.61
C LYS A 215 -18.26 -6.41 -19.74
N THR A 216 -16.96 -6.31 -19.44
CA THR A 216 -16.06 -7.46 -19.43
C THR A 216 -16.49 -8.52 -18.41
N TYR A 217 -16.02 -9.72 -18.56
CA TYR A 217 -16.29 -10.81 -17.61
C TYR A 217 -15.89 -10.41 -16.18
N LEU A 218 -14.68 -9.83 -16.02
CA LEU A 218 -14.22 -9.26 -14.74
C LEU A 218 -15.16 -8.18 -14.22
N GLY A 219 -15.62 -7.27 -15.07
CA GLY A 219 -16.54 -6.20 -14.71
C GLY A 219 -17.90 -6.72 -14.21
N THR A 220 -18.39 -7.84 -14.75
CA THR A 220 -19.65 -8.47 -14.30
C THR A 220 -19.46 -9.13 -12.92
N ILE A 221 -18.32 -9.80 -12.67
CA ILE A 221 -17.98 -10.39 -11.37
C ILE A 221 -17.76 -9.28 -10.33
N ALA A 222 -17.04 -8.23 -10.67
CA ALA A 222 -16.77 -7.11 -9.77
C ALA A 222 -18.05 -6.47 -9.23
N LYS A 223 -19.10 -6.36 -10.04
CA LYS A 223 -20.43 -5.89 -9.58
C LYS A 223 -21.07 -6.77 -8.52
N SER A 224 -20.80 -8.07 -8.55
CA SER A 224 -21.37 -9.04 -7.57
C SER A 224 -20.53 -9.12 -6.28
N LEU A 225 -19.26 -8.72 -6.32
CA LEU A 225 -18.31 -8.79 -5.21
C LEU A 225 -18.15 -7.46 -4.43
N VAL A 226 -18.90 -6.43 -4.79
CA VAL A 226 -18.89 -5.15 -4.06
C VAL A 226 -19.32 -5.37 -2.62
N GLY A 227 -18.40 -5.41 -1.67
CA GLY A 227 -18.73 -5.36 -0.26
C GLY A 227 -17.76 -5.87 0.80
N HIS A 228 -16.77 -6.69 0.52
CA HIS A 228 -15.94 -7.25 1.58
C HIS A 228 -14.44 -7.17 1.26
N ARG A 229 -13.79 -6.10 1.72
CA ARG A 229 -12.32 -6.08 1.86
C ARG A 229 -11.91 -6.86 3.11
N ALA A 230 -10.84 -7.64 3.03
CA ALA A 230 -10.23 -8.27 4.19
C ALA A 230 -9.79 -7.19 5.21
N THR A 231 -10.15 -7.37 6.49
CA THR A 231 -9.79 -6.44 7.56
C THR A 231 -8.30 -6.48 7.83
N THR A 232 -7.63 -5.34 7.77
CA THR A 232 -6.19 -5.22 8.03
C THR A 232 -5.87 -5.35 9.52
N ALA A 233 -4.59 -5.60 9.87
CA ALA A 233 -4.12 -5.59 11.26
C ALA A 233 -4.42 -4.26 11.96
N PHE A 234 -4.40 -3.16 11.21
CA PHE A 234 -4.76 -1.84 11.69
C PHE A 234 -6.25 -1.68 11.98
N ASP A 235 -7.13 -2.12 11.09
CA ASP A 235 -8.58 -2.07 11.32
C ASP A 235 -8.96 -2.85 12.59
N LYS A 236 -8.29 -4.01 12.80
CA LYS A 236 -8.42 -4.78 14.03
C LYS A 236 -7.89 -4.00 15.26
N GLY A 237 -6.81 -3.25 15.10
CA GLY A 237 -6.23 -2.40 16.15
C GLY A 237 -7.17 -1.27 16.56
N ILE A 238 -7.69 -0.49 15.59
CA ILE A 238 -8.67 0.58 15.84
C ILE A 238 -9.94 0.03 16.48
N SER A 239 -10.44 -1.10 15.97
CA SER A 239 -11.62 -1.75 16.55
C SER A 239 -11.41 -2.12 18.01
N LYS A 240 -10.22 -2.64 18.37
CA LYS A 240 -9.88 -2.93 19.79
C LYS A 240 -9.88 -1.68 20.66
N VAL A 241 -9.36 -0.55 20.16
CA VAL A 241 -9.39 0.73 20.86
C VAL A 241 -10.81 1.23 21.05
N SER A 242 -11.60 1.25 19.98
CA SER A 242 -13.00 1.65 20.05
C SER A 242 -13.78 0.78 21.03
N PHE A 243 -13.56 -0.53 21.02
CA PHE A 243 -14.20 -1.45 21.96
C PHE A 243 -13.75 -1.22 23.40
N LEU A 244 -12.50 -0.89 23.64
CA LEU A 244 -12.01 -0.52 24.98
C LEU A 244 -12.74 0.72 25.51
N LEU A 245 -12.87 1.78 24.71
CA LEU A 245 -13.57 3.00 25.07
C LEU A 245 -15.07 2.76 25.31
N ILE A 246 -15.72 1.97 24.45
CA ILE A 246 -17.12 1.57 24.63
C ILE A 246 -17.32 0.81 25.95
N ARG A 247 -16.40 -0.09 26.30
CA ARG A 247 -16.47 -0.83 27.58
C ARG A 247 -16.38 0.10 28.79
N PHE A 248 -15.51 1.12 28.73
CA PHE A 248 -15.46 2.15 29.76
C PHE A 248 -16.76 2.93 29.82
N MET A 249 -17.30 3.36 28.70
CA MET A 249 -18.55 4.10 28.62
C MET A 249 -19.71 3.31 29.25
N LEU A 250 -19.83 2.01 28.95
CA LEU A 250 -20.90 1.14 29.47
C LEU A 250 -20.87 1.00 31.00
N VAL A 251 -19.75 1.24 31.66
CA VAL A 251 -19.63 1.21 33.14
C VAL A 251 -19.87 2.60 33.74
N MET A 252 -19.29 3.62 33.12
CA MET A 252 -19.23 4.96 33.73
C MET A 252 -20.52 5.77 33.51
N VAL A 253 -21.15 5.64 32.34
CA VAL A 253 -22.39 6.40 32.06
C VAL A 253 -23.55 6.01 32.96
N PRO A 254 -23.85 4.72 33.20
CA PRO A 254 -24.83 4.33 34.19
C PRO A 254 -24.49 4.82 35.62
N PHE A 255 -23.19 4.78 35.99
CA PHE A 255 -22.76 5.31 37.28
C PHE A 255 -23.09 6.80 37.41
N VAL A 256 -22.72 7.62 36.42
CA VAL A 256 -23.04 9.06 36.43
C VAL A 256 -24.55 9.30 36.45
N PHE A 257 -25.32 8.53 35.72
CA PHE A 257 -26.78 8.60 35.69
C PHE A 257 -27.38 8.35 37.10
N PHE A 258 -27.05 7.23 37.71
CA PHE A 258 -27.59 6.87 39.03
C PHE A 258 -27.13 7.83 40.12
N VAL A 259 -25.84 8.21 40.12
CA VAL A 259 -25.33 9.15 41.15
C VAL A 259 -26.07 10.49 41.05
N ASN A 260 -26.20 11.09 39.87
CA ASN A 260 -26.92 12.35 39.72
C ASN A 260 -28.42 12.19 40.05
N GLY A 261 -29.06 11.11 39.57
CA GLY A 261 -30.48 10.86 39.89
C GLY A 261 -30.74 10.77 41.37
N PHE A 262 -29.90 10.05 42.15
CA PHE A 262 -30.06 9.91 43.59
C PHE A 262 -29.62 11.18 44.37
N THR A 263 -28.59 11.88 43.97
CA THR A 263 -28.07 13.04 44.69
C THR A 263 -28.85 14.32 44.44
N LYS A 264 -29.39 14.49 43.24
CA LYS A 264 -30.06 15.73 42.78
C LYS A 264 -31.57 15.58 42.66
N GLY A 265 -32.10 14.36 42.63
CA GLY A 265 -33.56 14.08 42.62
C GLY A 265 -34.22 14.25 41.24
N ASP A 266 -33.56 14.81 40.25
CA ASP A 266 -34.05 14.97 38.89
C ASP A 266 -33.48 13.89 37.95
N TRP A 267 -34.28 12.86 37.71
CA TRP A 267 -33.88 11.72 36.87
C TRP A 267 -33.82 12.06 35.38
N PHE A 268 -34.62 13.03 34.92
CA PHE A 268 -34.65 13.41 33.53
C PHE A 268 -33.40 14.22 33.15
N GLU A 269 -33.06 15.21 34.00
CA GLU A 269 -31.85 16.01 33.84
C GLU A 269 -30.59 15.12 34.00
N ALA A 270 -30.59 14.19 34.93
CA ALA A 270 -29.54 13.19 35.08
C ALA A 270 -29.36 12.29 33.86
N PHE A 271 -30.46 11.92 33.18
CA PHE A 271 -30.42 11.14 31.96
C PHE A 271 -29.80 11.92 30.79
N ILE A 272 -30.27 13.15 30.56
CA ILE A 272 -29.73 14.02 29.50
C ILE A 272 -28.24 14.29 29.74
N PHE A 273 -27.87 14.55 30.99
CA PHE A 273 -26.47 14.75 31.37
C PHE A 273 -25.61 13.50 31.13
N ALA A 274 -26.06 12.32 31.52
CA ALA A 274 -25.36 11.06 31.31
C ALA A 274 -25.22 10.73 29.83
N VAL A 275 -26.24 11.00 29.02
CA VAL A 275 -26.17 10.84 27.54
C VAL A 275 -25.15 11.81 26.94
N SER A 276 -25.11 13.05 27.36
CA SER A 276 -24.14 14.04 26.91
C SER A 276 -22.71 13.66 27.26
N VAL A 277 -22.50 13.10 28.47
CA VAL A 277 -21.23 12.52 28.89
C VAL A 277 -20.84 11.32 27.99
N ALA A 278 -21.79 10.42 27.65
CA ALA A 278 -21.56 9.30 26.80
C ALA A 278 -21.10 9.73 25.42
N VAL A 279 -21.70 10.79 24.87
CA VAL A 279 -21.32 11.38 23.59
C VAL A 279 -19.89 11.92 23.63
N GLY A 280 -19.54 12.71 24.67
CA GLY A 280 -18.19 13.26 24.79
C GLY A 280 -17.08 12.21 24.94
N LEU A 281 -17.44 10.96 25.27
CA LEU A 281 -16.49 9.85 25.37
C LEU A 281 -16.25 9.10 24.06
N THR A 282 -17.15 9.22 23.09
CA THR A 282 -17.00 8.53 21.82
C THR A 282 -15.94 9.25 20.97
N PRO A 283 -14.89 8.54 20.48
CA PRO A 283 -13.86 9.17 19.66
C PRO A 283 -14.37 9.36 18.22
N GLU A 284 -15.24 10.32 18.02
CA GLU A 284 -15.95 10.53 16.77
C GLU A 284 -15.06 10.94 15.61
N MET A 285 -14.06 11.75 15.93
CA MET A 285 -13.09 12.26 14.96
C MET A 285 -12.01 11.22 14.58
N LEU A 286 -11.97 10.04 15.26
CA LEU A 286 -10.92 9.04 15.03
C LEU A 286 -10.87 8.54 13.59
N PRO A 287 -11.96 8.07 12.95
CA PRO A 287 -11.89 7.61 11.55
C PRO A 287 -11.46 8.71 10.61
N MET A 288 -11.92 9.93 10.85
CA MET A 288 -11.63 11.10 10.03
C MET A 288 -10.15 11.53 10.15
N ILE A 289 -9.62 11.63 11.36
CA ILE A 289 -8.21 12.03 11.57
C ILE A 289 -7.27 10.93 11.03
N VAL A 290 -7.64 9.67 11.16
CA VAL A 290 -6.90 8.57 10.53
C VAL A 290 -6.86 8.75 9.02
N THR A 291 -8.02 8.93 8.37
CA THR A 291 -8.09 9.15 6.92
C THR A 291 -7.32 10.41 6.48
N ALA A 292 -7.42 11.50 7.23
CA ALA A 292 -6.66 12.73 6.96
C ALA A 292 -5.14 12.53 7.07
N ASN A 293 -4.68 11.75 8.08
CA ASN A 293 -3.28 11.38 8.23
C ASN A 293 -2.80 10.52 7.05
N LEU A 294 -3.55 9.49 6.67
CA LEU A 294 -3.21 8.61 5.57
C LEU A 294 -3.17 9.37 4.25
N SER A 295 -4.17 10.18 3.96
CA SER A 295 -4.22 11.01 2.74
C SER A 295 -3.05 11.99 2.68
N LYS A 296 -2.72 12.66 3.79
CA LYS A 296 -1.55 13.52 3.87
C LYS A 296 -0.25 12.75 3.68
N GLY A 297 -0.13 11.58 4.32
CA GLY A 297 1.01 10.67 4.16
C GLY A 297 1.19 10.26 2.70
N ALA A 298 0.12 9.85 2.02
CA ALA A 298 0.13 9.50 0.61
C ALA A 298 0.58 10.67 -0.29
N ILE A 299 0.09 11.89 -0.03
CA ILE A 299 0.53 13.09 -0.77
C ILE A 299 2.01 13.39 -0.50
N ALA A 300 2.48 13.23 0.73
CA ALA A 300 3.89 13.45 1.08
C ALA A 300 4.79 12.41 0.39
N MET A 301 4.36 11.14 0.35
CA MET A 301 5.03 10.04 -0.36
C MET A 301 5.06 10.28 -1.87
N SER A 302 3.95 10.73 -2.46
CA SER A 302 3.88 11.04 -3.90
C SER A 302 4.87 12.14 -4.31
N LYS A 303 5.05 13.17 -3.48
CA LYS A 303 6.10 14.19 -3.70
C LYS A 303 7.51 13.63 -3.67
N LYS A 304 7.70 12.49 -3.03
CA LYS A 304 8.93 11.72 -2.94
C LYS A 304 8.94 10.52 -3.90
N LYS A 305 8.19 10.62 -5.00
CA LYS A 305 8.14 9.61 -6.06
C LYS A 305 7.62 8.23 -5.63
N THR A 306 6.82 8.17 -4.57
CA THR A 306 6.18 6.94 -4.09
C THR A 306 4.67 7.07 -4.21
N ILE A 307 4.03 6.28 -5.08
CA ILE A 307 2.58 6.26 -5.24
C ILE A 307 1.99 5.15 -4.36
N VAL A 308 0.99 5.50 -3.59
CA VAL A 308 0.26 4.59 -2.71
C VAL A 308 -1.07 4.24 -3.37
N LYS A 309 -1.25 2.98 -3.77
CA LYS A 309 -2.52 2.44 -4.30
C LYS A 309 -3.50 2.11 -3.16
N ASN A 310 -2.97 1.61 -2.05
CA ASN A 310 -3.75 1.25 -0.86
C ASN A 310 -3.31 2.11 0.34
N LEU A 311 -4.17 3.02 0.79
CA LEU A 311 -3.84 3.93 1.90
C LEU A 311 -3.49 3.21 3.20
N ASN A 312 -4.10 2.04 3.47
CA ASN A 312 -3.81 1.27 4.68
C ASN A 312 -2.38 0.69 4.68
N ALA A 313 -1.79 0.49 3.50
CA ALA A 313 -0.40 0.03 3.38
C ALA A 313 0.61 1.04 3.95
N ILE A 314 0.28 2.34 4.01
CA ILE A 314 1.18 3.37 4.59
C ILE A 314 1.60 3.02 6.02
N GLN A 315 0.69 2.48 6.80
CA GLN A 315 0.97 2.14 8.20
C GLN A 315 1.87 0.92 8.32
N ASN A 316 1.56 -0.12 7.54
CA ASN A 316 2.41 -1.31 7.45
C ASN A 316 3.81 -0.90 6.97
N PHE A 317 3.90 0.01 6.00
CA PHE A 317 5.18 0.55 5.50
C PHE A 317 6.01 1.19 6.61
N GLY A 318 5.37 1.96 7.50
CA GLY A 318 6.02 2.52 8.68
C GLY A 318 6.37 1.48 9.75
N ALA A 319 5.63 0.38 9.82
CA ALA A 319 5.81 -0.71 10.78
C ALA A 319 6.74 -1.82 10.27
N MET A 320 7.16 -1.77 9.01
CA MET A 320 7.99 -2.77 8.36
C MET A 320 9.31 -2.97 9.10
N ASP A 321 9.59 -4.20 9.49
CA ASP A 321 10.83 -4.63 10.13
C ASP A 321 11.68 -5.57 9.26
N ILE A 322 11.08 -6.19 8.25
CA ILE A 322 11.80 -7.00 7.25
C ILE A 322 11.39 -6.54 5.85
N LEU A 323 12.37 -6.26 5.00
CA LEU A 323 12.20 -6.07 3.58
C LEU A 323 12.76 -7.29 2.85
N CYS A 324 11.90 -8.04 2.20
CA CYS A 324 12.29 -9.05 1.22
C CYS A 324 12.35 -8.39 -0.16
N THR A 325 13.41 -8.64 -0.90
CA THR A 325 13.59 -8.04 -2.23
C THR A 325 14.05 -9.09 -3.23
N ASP A 326 13.54 -9.01 -4.46
CA ASP A 326 14.19 -9.72 -5.55
C ASP A 326 15.54 -9.04 -5.87
N LYS A 327 16.44 -9.75 -6.52
CA LYS A 327 17.75 -9.25 -6.92
C LYS A 327 17.65 -8.40 -8.17
N THR A 328 17.09 -9.00 -9.26
CA THR A 328 17.12 -8.47 -10.62
C THR A 328 16.16 -7.27 -10.77
N GLY A 329 16.62 -6.21 -11.45
CA GLY A 329 15.79 -5.00 -11.65
C GLY A 329 15.57 -4.16 -10.38
N THR A 330 15.76 -4.75 -9.21
CA THR A 330 15.51 -4.15 -7.90
C THR A 330 16.81 -3.64 -7.25
N LEU A 331 17.72 -4.54 -6.91
CA LEU A 331 19.05 -4.19 -6.36
C LEU A 331 20.05 -3.86 -7.46
N THR A 332 19.83 -4.39 -8.66
CA THR A 332 20.71 -4.20 -9.82
C THR A 332 20.11 -3.19 -10.80
N CYS A 333 20.94 -2.66 -11.68
CA CYS A 333 20.52 -1.76 -12.75
C CYS A 333 19.66 -2.52 -13.76
N ASP A 334 18.69 -1.81 -14.41
CA ASP A 334 17.91 -2.40 -15.52
C ASP A 334 18.74 -2.56 -16.81
N LYS A 335 19.98 -2.23 -16.74
CA LYS A 335 20.89 -2.29 -17.88
C LYS A 335 21.88 -3.45 -17.67
N ILE A 336 21.52 -4.59 -18.25
CA ILE A 336 22.45 -5.70 -18.36
C ILE A 336 23.46 -5.39 -19.47
N VAL A 337 24.74 -5.68 -19.23
CA VAL A 337 25.81 -5.50 -20.20
C VAL A 337 26.35 -6.87 -20.59
N LEU A 338 26.49 -7.12 -21.90
CA LEU A 338 27.19 -8.30 -22.38
C LEU A 338 28.72 -8.07 -22.20
N GLU A 339 29.31 -8.75 -21.22
CA GLU A 339 30.71 -8.58 -20.83
C GLU A 339 31.62 -9.52 -21.59
N LYS A 340 31.22 -10.81 -21.74
CA LYS A 340 32.03 -11.82 -22.41
C LYS A 340 31.18 -12.71 -23.32
N TYR A 341 31.79 -13.17 -24.38
CA TYR A 341 31.30 -14.25 -25.24
C TYR A 341 32.45 -15.20 -25.50
N ILE A 342 32.29 -16.48 -25.10
CA ILE A 342 33.36 -17.47 -25.05
C ILE A 342 32.92 -18.78 -25.68
N ASN A 343 33.86 -19.48 -26.28
CA ASN A 343 33.67 -20.78 -26.90
C ASN A 343 33.32 -21.89 -25.90
N ALA A 344 32.85 -23.02 -26.38
CA ALA A 344 32.43 -24.14 -25.54
C ALA A 344 33.59 -24.70 -24.65
N ASP A 345 34.84 -24.50 -25.04
CA ASP A 345 36.02 -24.89 -24.28
C ASP A 345 36.45 -23.85 -23.22
N GLY A 346 35.87 -22.65 -23.21
CA GLY A 346 36.18 -21.54 -22.31
C GLY A 346 37.15 -20.52 -22.89
N SER A 347 37.63 -20.68 -24.14
CA SER A 347 38.45 -19.69 -24.83
C SER A 347 37.61 -18.50 -25.36
N ASP A 348 38.25 -17.35 -25.57
CA ASP A 348 37.57 -16.17 -26.13
C ASP A 348 37.14 -16.41 -27.57
N ASP A 349 35.89 -16.01 -27.94
CA ASP A 349 35.41 -16.09 -29.32
C ASP A 349 35.94 -14.95 -30.21
N ASN A 350 37.15 -15.10 -30.70
CA ASN A 350 37.76 -14.14 -31.62
C ASN A 350 37.02 -14.02 -32.96
N SER A 351 36.25 -15.04 -33.36
CA SER A 351 35.49 -15.07 -34.62
C SER A 351 34.16 -14.34 -34.53
N LYS A 352 33.73 -13.97 -33.32
CA LYS A 352 32.40 -13.40 -33.03
C LYS A 352 31.25 -14.29 -33.49
N ARG A 353 31.48 -15.61 -33.59
CA ARG A 353 30.47 -16.56 -34.05
C ARG A 353 29.33 -16.71 -33.06
N ILE A 354 29.66 -16.82 -31.76
CA ILE A 354 28.66 -16.94 -30.70
C ILE A 354 27.80 -15.67 -30.64
N LEU A 355 28.47 -14.51 -30.68
CA LEU A 355 27.77 -13.24 -30.69
C LEU A 355 26.82 -13.12 -31.90
N ARG A 356 27.24 -13.59 -33.09
CA ARG A 356 26.40 -13.57 -34.30
C ARG A 356 25.16 -14.46 -34.14
N HIS A 357 25.31 -15.68 -33.63
CA HIS A 357 24.18 -16.59 -33.39
C HIS A 357 23.23 -16.05 -32.33
N ALA A 358 23.75 -15.53 -31.22
CA ALA A 358 22.97 -14.86 -30.22
C ALA A 358 22.21 -13.64 -30.78
N TYR A 359 22.86 -12.87 -31.66
CA TYR A 359 22.21 -11.75 -32.33
C TYR A 359 21.02 -12.20 -33.20
N PHE A 360 21.17 -13.25 -33.98
CA PHE A 360 20.06 -13.76 -34.81
C PHE A 360 18.91 -14.23 -33.97
N ASN A 361 19.19 -14.97 -32.87
CA ASN A 361 18.17 -15.41 -31.94
C ASN A 361 17.43 -14.21 -31.29
N SER A 362 18.15 -13.20 -30.79
CA SER A 362 17.58 -12.01 -30.18
C SER A 362 16.92 -11.04 -31.18
N TYR A 363 17.34 -11.02 -32.44
CA TYR A 363 16.79 -10.13 -33.47
C TYR A 363 15.49 -10.66 -34.07
N PHE A 364 15.44 -11.97 -34.40
CA PHE A 364 14.33 -12.58 -35.12
C PHE A 364 13.22 -13.10 -34.21
N GLN A 365 13.41 -13.11 -32.88
CA GLN A 365 12.34 -13.45 -31.91
C GLN A 365 11.19 -12.45 -31.97
N THR A 366 9.95 -12.93 -31.78
CA THR A 366 8.75 -12.12 -31.57
C THR A 366 8.47 -11.93 -30.07
N GLY A 367 7.86 -10.81 -29.70
CA GLY A 367 7.51 -10.48 -28.32
C GLY A 367 8.47 -9.52 -27.63
N LEU A 368 8.30 -9.38 -26.30
CA LEU A 368 9.11 -8.48 -25.48
C LEU A 368 10.57 -8.98 -25.38
N ARG A 369 11.47 -8.19 -25.92
CA ARG A 369 12.91 -8.43 -25.77
C ARG A 369 13.32 -8.19 -24.33
N ASN A 370 13.82 -9.22 -23.66
CA ASN A 370 14.34 -9.10 -22.31
C ASN A 370 15.63 -8.26 -22.25
N LEU A 371 16.10 -7.95 -21.06
CA LEU A 371 17.30 -7.10 -20.88
C LEU A 371 18.57 -7.72 -21.50
N MET A 372 18.70 -9.06 -21.51
CA MET A 372 19.83 -9.75 -22.11
C MET A 372 19.79 -9.65 -23.63
N ASP A 373 18.60 -9.74 -24.25
CA ASP A 373 18.42 -9.51 -25.67
C ASP A 373 18.78 -8.08 -26.08
N LYS A 374 18.33 -7.10 -25.29
CA LYS A 374 18.69 -5.70 -25.50
C LYS A 374 20.20 -5.48 -25.39
N ALA A 375 20.86 -6.16 -24.44
CA ALA A 375 22.32 -6.11 -24.28
C ALA A 375 23.04 -6.68 -25.49
N ILE A 376 22.61 -7.84 -26.02
CA ILE A 376 23.18 -8.43 -27.24
C ILE A 376 23.00 -7.49 -28.42
N LEU A 377 21.80 -6.98 -28.65
CA LEU A 377 21.49 -6.07 -29.76
C LEU A 377 22.29 -4.76 -29.68
N SER A 378 22.42 -4.20 -28.47
CA SER A 378 23.22 -2.99 -28.23
C SER A 378 24.70 -3.22 -28.55
N HIS A 379 25.26 -4.32 -28.04
CA HIS A 379 26.65 -4.67 -28.26
C HIS A 379 26.97 -4.91 -29.76
N VAL A 380 26.08 -5.58 -30.48
CA VAL A 380 26.22 -5.78 -31.93
C VAL A 380 26.14 -4.46 -32.71
N ARG A 381 25.30 -3.51 -32.25
CA ARG A 381 25.21 -2.16 -32.84
C ARG A 381 26.50 -1.38 -32.60
N GLU A 382 27.09 -1.43 -31.42
CA GLU A 382 28.37 -0.80 -31.08
C GLU A 382 29.50 -1.32 -31.97
N LEU A 383 29.44 -2.61 -32.34
CA LEU A 383 30.42 -3.24 -33.25
C LEU A 383 30.08 -3.06 -34.75
N ASN A 384 29.01 -2.34 -35.12
CA ASN A 384 28.53 -2.12 -36.48
C ASN A 384 28.27 -3.42 -37.28
N LEU A 385 27.80 -4.48 -36.61
CA LEU A 385 27.53 -5.80 -37.20
C LEU A 385 26.03 -6.01 -37.57
N GLU A 386 25.19 -5.00 -37.50
CA GLU A 386 23.75 -5.10 -37.80
C GLU A 386 23.43 -5.53 -39.23
N HIS A 387 24.35 -5.32 -40.16
CA HIS A 387 24.21 -5.74 -41.60
C HIS A 387 24.07 -7.27 -41.73
N LEU A 388 24.51 -8.07 -40.77
CA LEU A 388 24.42 -9.53 -40.78
C LEU A 388 22.98 -10.04 -40.96
N LYS A 389 21.99 -9.34 -40.43
CA LYS A 389 20.57 -9.69 -40.56
C LYS A 389 20.09 -9.79 -42.03
N ASN A 390 20.67 -9.02 -42.92
CA ASN A 390 20.26 -8.96 -44.32
C ASN A 390 20.59 -10.24 -45.13
N ALA A 391 21.38 -11.14 -44.54
CA ALA A 391 21.77 -12.41 -45.18
C ALA A 391 20.84 -13.58 -44.81
N TYR A 392 19.94 -13.38 -43.88
CA TYR A 392 19.07 -14.42 -43.35
C TYR A 392 17.61 -13.95 -43.26
N THR A 393 16.68 -14.91 -43.37
CA THR A 393 15.24 -14.69 -43.16
C THR A 393 14.75 -15.60 -42.05
N LYS A 394 13.79 -15.11 -41.25
CA LYS A 394 13.13 -15.91 -40.24
C LYS A 394 12.16 -16.89 -40.90
N VAL A 395 12.22 -18.16 -40.51
CA VAL A 395 11.30 -19.21 -40.96
C VAL A 395 10.27 -19.46 -39.86
N ASP A 396 10.73 -19.69 -38.63
CA ASP A 396 9.86 -19.95 -37.46
C ASP A 396 10.56 -19.62 -36.16
N GLU A 397 9.85 -19.79 -35.03
CA GLU A 397 10.41 -19.68 -33.67
C GLU A 397 9.72 -20.62 -32.70
N ILE A 398 10.44 -21.03 -31.66
CA ILE A 398 9.90 -21.68 -30.48
C ILE A 398 10.06 -20.69 -29.32
N PRO A 399 8.97 -20.03 -28.83
CA PRO A 399 9.04 -18.96 -27.85
C PRO A 399 9.69 -19.39 -26.54
N PHE A 400 10.09 -18.40 -25.75
CA PHE A 400 10.62 -18.62 -24.39
C PHE A 400 9.52 -19.17 -23.47
N ASP A 401 9.90 -20.15 -22.69
CA ASP A 401 9.06 -20.73 -21.64
C ASP A 401 9.84 -20.80 -20.33
N PHE A 402 9.21 -20.41 -19.23
CA PHE A 402 9.84 -20.36 -17.91
C PHE A 402 10.19 -21.75 -17.35
N THR A 403 9.51 -22.80 -17.79
CA THR A 403 9.80 -24.19 -17.39
C THR A 403 11.03 -24.71 -18.12
N ARG A 404 11.08 -24.47 -19.45
CA ARG A 404 12.18 -24.89 -20.32
C ARG A 404 13.41 -23.99 -20.26
N ARG A 405 13.27 -22.74 -19.81
CA ARG A 405 14.31 -21.68 -19.69
C ARG A 405 15.18 -21.50 -20.92
N ARG A 406 14.63 -21.75 -22.11
CA ARG A 406 15.29 -21.60 -23.39
C ARG A 406 14.31 -21.16 -24.48
N MET A 407 14.86 -20.62 -25.56
CA MET A 407 14.11 -20.23 -26.74
C MET A 407 14.90 -20.51 -28.01
N SER A 408 14.19 -20.79 -29.12
CA SER A 408 14.79 -21.10 -30.40
C SER A 408 14.22 -20.22 -31.50
N VAL A 409 15.07 -19.88 -32.47
CA VAL A 409 14.69 -19.22 -33.71
C VAL A 409 15.21 -20.03 -34.89
N VAL A 410 14.37 -20.23 -35.87
CA VAL A 410 14.71 -20.90 -37.11
C VAL A 410 14.93 -19.86 -38.21
N ILE A 411 16.12 -19.85 -38.77
CA ILE A 411 16.51 -18.92 -39.82
C ILE A 411 16.98 -19.68 -41.07
N GLU A 412 16.81 -19.04 -42.22
CA GLU A 412 17.23 -19.56 -43.54
C GLU A 412 18.19 -18.56 -44.19
N ASP A 413 19.30 -19.06 -44.74
CA ASP A 413 20.25 -18.26 -45.51
C ASP A 413 19.81 -18.09 -46.98
N ARG A 414 20.52 -17.26 -47.74
CA ARG A 414 20.23 -17.02 -49.16
C ARG A 414 20.39 -18.27 -50.06
N GLN A 415 20.97 -19.34 -49.56
CA GLN A 415 21.18 -20.61 -50.29
C GLN A 415 20.09 -21.64 -49.88
N GLY A 416 19.12 -21.27 -49.08
CA GLY A 416 18.06 -22.16 -48.61
C GLY A 416 18.48 -23.09 -47.48
N LYS A 417 19.62 -22.87 -46.83
CA LYS A 417 20.06 -23.68 -45.67
C LYS A 417 19.40 -23.17 -44.41
N ARG A 418 18.71 -24.06 -43.73
CA ARG A 418 18.02 -23.76 -42.45
C ARG A 418 18.84 -24.17 -41.25
N GLN A 419 18.75 -23.38 -40.20
CA GLN A 419 19.35 -23.65 -38.91
C GLN A 419 18.44 -23.21 -37.75
N ILE A 420 18.39 -24.04 -36.71
CA ILE A 420 17.82 -23.67 -35.42
C ILE A 420 18.94 -23.11 -34.57
N ILE A 421 18.70 -21.94 -33.96
CA ILE A 421 19.59 -21.34 -32.95
C ILE A 421 18.83 -21.26 -31.66
N THR A 422 19.31 -21.95 -30.62
CA THR A 422 18.70 -22.00 -29.29
C THR A 422 19.61 -21.30 -28.29
N LYS A 423 19.00 -20.47 -27.46
CA LYS A 423 19.65 -19.72 -26.39
C LYS A 423 18.89 -19.97 -25.09
N GLY A 424 19.58 -20.23 -23.98
CA GLY A 424 18.94 -20.50 -22.68
C GLY A 424 19.93 -20.71 -21.56
N ALA A 425 19.40 -21.12 -20.39
CA ALA A 425 20.21 -21.48 -19.25
C ALA A 425 21.16 -22.65 -19.57
N VAL A 426 22.35 -22.65 -19.00
CA VAL A 426 23.41 -23.59 -19.38
C VAL A 426 23.00 -25.04 -19.18
N GLU A 427 22.33 -25.33 -18.07
CA GLU A 427 21.87 -26.69 -17.74
C GLU A 427 20.88 -27.20 -18.78
N GLU A 428 19.86 -26.40 -19.10
CA GLU A 428 18.80 -26.76 -20.07
C GLU A 428 19.30 -26.83 -21.52
N ILE A 429 20.33 -26.07 -21.86
CA ILE A 429 20.95 -26.19 -23.21
C ILE A 429 21.83 -27.46 -23.27
N LEU A 430 22.55 -27.79 -22.22
CA LEU A 430 23.34 -29.02 -22.15
C LEU A 430 22.48 -30.29 -22.27
N ASP A 431 21.24 -30.25 -21.82
CA ASP A 431 20.31 -31.38 -21.92
C ASP A 431 19.83 -31.65 -23.35
N VAL A 432 19.74 -30.61 -24.20
CA VAL A 432 19.35 -30.79 -25.61
C VAL A 432 20.53 -30.93 -26.54
N CYS A 433 21.77 -30.76 -26.06
CA CYS A 433 22.98 -30.90 -26.86
C CYS A 433 23.54 -32.31 -26.81
N SER A 434 23.80 -32.87 -27.96
CA SER A 434 24.55 -34.14 -28.14
C SER A 434 26.00 -33.90 -28.58
N TYR A 435 26.32 -32.70 -29.02
CA TYR A 435 27.62 -32.33 -29.58
C TYR A 435 28.07 -30.97 -29.03
N ALA A 436 29.36 -30.72 -29.08
CA ALA A 436 29.98 -29.41 -28.85
C ALA A 436 30.99 -29.09 -29.93
N GLU A 437 31.15 -27.80 -30.29
CA GLU A 437 32.07 -27.32 -31.26
C GLU A 437 33.31 -26.71 -30.61
N PHE A 438 34.49 -27.17 -31.03
CA PHE A 438 35.78 -26.64 -30.58
C PHE A 438 36.65 -26.38 -31.81
N ASP A 439 37.24 -25.20 -31.93
CA ASP A 439 38.11 -24.81 -33.03
C ASP A 439 37.55 -25.06 -34.45
N GLY A 440 36.19 -25.03 -34.58
CA GLY A 440 35.50 -25.31 -35.83
C GLY A 440 35.20 -26.79 -36.09
N GLU A 441 35.58 -27.71 -35.22
CA GLU A 441 35.28 -29.15 -35.30
C GLU A 441 34.17 -29.54 -34.30
N ILE A 442 33.24 -30.41 -34.73
CA ILE A 442 32.12 -30.90 -33.94
C ILE A 442 32.51 -32.21 -33.28
N HIS A 443 32.47 -32.24 -31.95
CA HIS A 443 32.78 -33.42 -31.14
C HIS A 443 31.54 -33.88 -30.38
N PRO A 444 31.41 -35.20 -30.05
CA PRO A 444 30.36 -35.70 -29.19
C PRO A 444 30.49 -35.06 -27.78
N LEU A 445 29.37 -34.62 -27.20
CA LEU A 445 29.33 -34.03 -25.86
C LEU A 445 29.37 -35.14 -24.80
N THR A 446 30.60 -35.47 -24.34
CA THR A 446 30.83 -36.47 -23.29
C THR A 446 30.53 -35.89 -21.93
N ASP A 447 30.31 -36.76 -20.89
CA ASP A 447 30.07 -36.32 -19.51
C ASP A 447 31.23 -35.47 -18.96
N SER A 448 32.48 -35.77 -19.35
CA SER A 448 33.63 -34.94 -18.96
C SER A 448 33.58 -33.53 -19.54
N LEU A 449 33.04 -33.35 -20.76
CA LEU A 449 32.84 -32.06 -21.38
C LEU A 449 31.64 -31.31 -20.78
N LYS A 450 30.58 -32.04 -20.40
CA LYS A 450 29.45 -31.44 -19.63
C LYS A 450 29.92 -30.88 -18.29
N ILE A 451 30.73 -31.62 -17.53
CA ILE A 451 31.33 -31.16 -16.27
C ILE A 451 32.23 -29.95 -16.49
N LYS A 452 33.03 -29.94 -17.58
CA LYS A 452 33.86 -28.78 -17.94
C LYS A 452 32.98 -27.55 -18.25
N ALA A 453 31.93 -27.73 -19.03
CA ALA A 453 30.96 -26.68 -19.36
C ALA A 453 30.32 -26.05 -18.10
N GLN A 454 29.89 -26.89 -17.16
CA GLN A 454 29.36 -26.43 -15.88
C GLN A 454 30.38 -25.65 -15.07
N LYS A 455 31.64 -26.12 -14.98
CA LYS A 455 32.70 -25.39 -14.28
C LYS A 455 33.02 -24.03 -14.88
N ILE A 456 32.98 -23.90 -16.21
CA ILE A 456 33.15 -22.61 -16.90
C ILE A 456 32.01 -21.64 -16.50
N SER A 457 30.78 -22.12 -16.49
CA SER A 457 29.64 -21.34 -16.07
C SER A 457 29.73 -20.93 -14.58
N GLU A 458 30.12 -21.86 -13.71
CA GLU A 458 30.30 -21.60 -12.27
C GLU A 458 31.37 -20.53 -12.01
N GLU A 459 32.49 -20.58 -12.75
CA GLU A 459 33.58 -19.59 -12.57
C GLU A 459 33.10 -18.19 -12.97
N MET A 460 32.38 -18.05 -14.05
CA MET A 460 31.79 -16.77 -14.45
C MET A 460 30.70 -16.30 -13.46
N ASN A 461 29.89 -17.23 -12.95
CA ASN A 461 28.91 -16.93 -11.92
C ASN A 461 29.58 -16.45 -10.61
N ARG A 462 30.76 -17.00 -10.22
CA ARG A 462 31.53 -16.52 -9.07
C ARG A 462 32.01 -15.09 -9.24
N GLN A 463 32.23 -14.66 -10.49
CA GLN A 463 32.54 -13.27 -10.83
C GLN A 463 31.32 -12.36 -10.87
N GLY A 464 30.12 -12.85 -10.55
CA GLY A 464 28.85 -12.10 -10.52
C GLY A 464 28.17 -11.99 -11.89
N MET A 465 28.65 -12.73 -12.90
CA MET A 465 28.06 -12.70 -14.25
C MET A 465 26.97 -13.75 -14.36
N ARG A 466 25.90 -13.43 -15.08
CA ARG A 466 24.86 -14.38 -15.48
C ARG A 466 25.24 -15.00 -16.82
N VAL A 467 25.17 -16.32 -16.92
CA VAL A 467 25.63 -17.04 -18.11
C VAL A 467 24.46 -17.66 -18.86
N LEU A 468 24.44 -17.44 -20.18
CA LEU A 468 23.57 -18.16 -21.12
C LEU A 468 24.43 -19.00 -22.06
N ALA A 469 23.98 -20.22 -22.36
CA ALA A 469 24.57 -21.02 -23.44
C ALA A 469 23.84 -20.77 -24.76
N VAL A 470 24.59 -20.94 -25.84
CA VAL A 470 24.09 -20.84 -27.22
C VAL A 470 24.41 -22.14 -27.94
N SER A 471 23.42 -22.73 -28.57
CA SER A 471 23.55 -23.95 -29.38
C SER A 471 22.91 -23.76 -30.76
N GLN A 472 23.30 -24.60 -31.67
CA GLN A 472 22.77 -24.60 -33.06
C GLN A 472 22.53 -26.03 -33.58
N LYS A 473 21.64 -26.16 -34.55
CA LYS A 473 21.47 -27.33 -35.40
C LYS A 473 21.28 -26.87 -36.86
N SER A 474 22.10 -27.37 -37.74
CA SER A 474 22.08 -27.03 -39.19
C SER A 474 21.55 -28.19 -40.02
N PHE A 475 21.19 -27.94 -41.26
CA PHE A 475 20.71 -28.92 -42.24
C PHE A 475 19.35 -29.57 -41.87
N ILE A 476 18.31 -28.73 -41.70
CA ILE A 476 16.97 -29.19 -41.36
C ILE A 476 16.11 -29.20 -42.62
N GLU A 477 15.59 -30.39 -42.97
CA GLU A 477 14.75 -30.61 -44.17
C GLU A 477 13.25 -30.31 -43.93
N LYS A 478 12.86 -29.86 -42.75
CA LYS A 478 11.48 -29.62 -42.36
C LYS A 478 11.02 -28.22 -42.88
N ASP A 479 9.88 -28.15 -43.58
CA ASP A 479 9.46 -26.95 -44.30
C ASP A 479 8.84 -25.86 -43.41
N CYS A 480 8.09 -26.22 -42.38
CA CYS A 480 7.47 -25.27 -41.42
C CYS A 480 6.94 -26.00 -40.17
N ASN A 481 6.43 -25.22 -39.18
CA ASN A 481 5.86 -25.72 -37.93
C ASN A 481 6.87 -26.46 -37.05
N PHE A 482 7.88 -25.71 -36.58
CA PHE A 482 8.85 -26.22 -35.63
C PHE A 482 8.23 -26.21 -34.21
N ALA A 483 8.47 -27.26 -33.45
CA ALA A 483 7.96 -27.47 -32.12
C ALA A 483 9.07 -27.83 -31.12
N ILE A 484 8.70 -27.99 -29.85
CA ILE A 484 9.65 -28.28 -28.75
C ILE A 484 10.46 -29.56 -29.02
N GLU A 485 9.88 -30.55 -29.68
CA GLU A 485 10.52 -31.84 -30.03
C GLU A 485 11.67 -31.68 -31.03
N ASP A 486 11.74 -30.56 -31.74
CA ASP A 486 12.82 -30.27 -32.69
C ASP A 486 14.10 -29.76 -31.99
N GLU A 487 13.98 -29.30 -30.71
CA GLU A 487 15.10 -28.88 -29.85
C GLU A 487 15.86 -30.10 -29.30
N LYS A 488 16.46 -30.90 -30.12
CA LYS A 488 17.27 -32.08 -29.76
C LYS A 488 18.46 -32.27 -30.67
N GLU A 489 19.47 -33.00 -30.17
CA GLU A 489 20.71 -33.26 -30.91
C GLU A 489 21.39 -31.97 -31.36
N MET A 490 21.39 -30.97 -30.50
CA MET A 490 21.99 -29.67 -30.74
C MET A 490 23.51 -29.72 -30.58
N VAL A 491 24.21 -28.74 -31.18
CA VAL A 491 25.64 -28.52 -31.01
C VAL A 491 25.83 -27.30 -30.11
N LEU A 492 26.45 -27.48 -28.95
CA LEU A 492 26.87 -26.38 -28.09
C LEU A 492 27.98 -25.57 -28.79
N ILE A 493 27.80 -24.27 -28.99
CA ILE A 493 28.82 -23.41 -29.61
C ILE A 493 29.54 -22.52 -28.59
N GLY A 494 28.92 -22.18 -27.46
CA GLY A 494 29.56 -21.41 -26.40
C GLY A 494 28.61 -20.69 -25.47
N TYR A 495 29.16 -19.67 -24.77
CA TYR A 495 28.46 -18.99 -23.70
C TYR A 495 28.51 -17.47 -23.88
N LEU A 496 27.49 -16.82 -23.36
CA LEU A 496 27.40 -15.37 -23.21
C LEU A 496 27.38 -15.06 -21.72
N ALA A 497 28.24 -14.20 -21.25
CA ALA A 497 28.28 -13.77 -19.86
C ALA A 497 27.86 -12.30 -19.74
N PHE A 498 26.85 -12.09 -18.94
CA PHE A 498 26.24 -10.79 -18.73
C PHE A 498 26.53 -10.28 -17.32
N LEU A 499 26.93 -9.04 -17.21
CA LEU A 499 27.08 -8.35 -15.94
C LEU A 499 25.78 -7.59 -15.66
N ASP A 500 25.28 -7.77 -14.43
CA ASP A 500 24.12 -7.07 -13.88
C ASP A 500 24.62 -6.20 -12.72
N PRO A 501 25.11 -4.97 -13.00
CA PRO A 501 25.75 -4.15 -11.97
C PRO A 501 24.73 -3.69 -10.93
N PRO A 502 25.10 -3.67 -9.62
CA PRO A 502 24.24 -3.13 -8.59
C PRO A 502 24.00 -1.64 -8.84
N LYS A 503 22.83 -1.15 -8.41
CA LYS A 503 22.52 0.27 -8.45
C LYS A 503 23.48 1.06 -7.57
N PRO A 504 23.98 2.22 -7.98
CA PRO A 504 24.88 3.04 -7.17
C PRO A 504 24.33 3.39 -5.78
N SER A 505 23.01 3.59 -5.69
CA SER A 505 22.33 3.92 -4.43
C SER A 505 22.00 2.71 -3.55
N ALA A 506 22.18 1.47 -4.03
CA ALA A 506 21.74 0.28 -3.30
C ALA A 506 22.45 0.12 -1.95
N THR A 507 23.77 0.29 -1.91
CA THR A 507 24.55 0.16 -0.69
C THR A 507 24.13 1.18 0.37
N GLU A 508 24.00 2.46 -0.02
CA GLU A 508 23.58 3.52 0.89
C GLU A 508 22.15 3.30 1.41
N ALA A 509 21.22 2.92 0.53
CA ALA A 509 19.84 2.66 0.91
C ALA A 509 19.70 1.48 1.88
N ILE A 510 20.45 0.39 1.65
CA ILE A 510 20.47 -0.78 2.54
C ILE A 510 21.03 -0.40 3.90
N GLU A 511 22.13 0.36 3.96
CA GLU A 511 22.70 0.85 5.21
C GLU A 511 21.70 1.73 5.98
N GLN A 512 21.02 2.65 5.30
CA GLN A 512 19.97 3.50 5.92
C GLN A 512 18.80 2.66 6.43
N LEU A 513 18.34 1.64 5.68
CA LEU A 513 17.29 0.73 6.14
C LEU A 513 17.72 -0.02 7.41
N TYR A 514 18.94 -0.53 7.49
CA TYR A 514 19.48 -1.15 8.70
C TYR A 514 19.55 -0.16 9.88
N MET A 515 20.02 1.07 9.65
CA MET A 515 20.03 2.12 10.67
C MET A 515 18.62 2.45 11.19
N HIS A 516 17.61 2.29 10.34
CA HIS A 516 16.20 2.45 10.70
C HIS A 516 15.56 1.14 11.21
N GLY A 517 16.34 0.07 11.43
CA GLY A 517 15.86 -1.19 12.01
C GLY A 517 15.00 -2.01 11.06
N VAL A 518 15.21 -1.91 9.76
CA VAL A 518 14.63 -2.77 8.73
C VAL A 518 15.69 -3.75 8.27
N ALA A 519 15.48 -5.04 8.50
CA ALA A 519 16.35 -6.08 7.99
C ALA A 519 16.05 -6.34 6.50
N VAL A 520 17.08 -6.51 5.69
CA VAL A 520 16.93 -6.79 4.26
C VAL A 520 17.26 -8.25 3.99
N LYS A 521 16.36 -8.98 3.30
CA LYS A 521 16.55 -10.36 2.86
C LYS A 521 16.38 -10.43 1.33
N ILE A 522 17.28 -11.15 0.65
CA ILE A 522 17.21 -11.35 -0.80
C ILE A 522 16.53 -12.68 -1.10
N LEU A 523 15.48 -12.64 -1.91
CA LEU A 523 14.71 -13.82 -2.38
C LEU A 523 14.82 -13.88 -3.92
N SER A 524 15.74 -14.71 -4.44
CA SER A 524 16.02 -14.74 -5.87
C SER A 524 15.84 -16.12 -6.48
N GLY A 525 15.37 -16.17 -7.73
CA GLY A 525 15.40 -17.38 -8.57
C GLY A 525 16.77 -17.69 -9.17
N ASP A 526 17.75 -16.77 -9.05
CA ASP A 526 19.08 -16.90 -9.63
C ASP A 526 19.97 -17.87 -8.86
N ASN A 527 21.10 -18.24 -9.47
CA ASN A 527 22.12 -19.10 -8.88
C ASN A 527 22.69 -18.49 -7.60
N ASP A 528 22.91 -19.32 -6.58
CA ASP A 528 23.45 -18.94 -5.27
C ASP A 528 24.75 -18.11 -5.34
N THR A 529 25.64 -18.50 -6.23
CA THR A 529 26.95 -17.83 -6.41
C THR A 529 26.79 -16.40 -6.91
N VAL A 530 25.87 -16.16 -7.86
CA VAL A 530 25.58 -14.80 -8.38
C VAL A 530 24.89 -13.94 -7.32
N VAL A 531 23.93 -14.52 -6.59
CA VAL A 531 23.21 -13.80 -5.51
C VAL A 531 24.20 -13.37 -4.42
N LYS A 532 25.12 -14.26 -3.99
CA LYS A 532 26.18 -13.95 -3.02
C LYS A 532 27.16 -12.89 -3.50
N ALA A 533 27.51 -12.90 -4.80
CA ALA A 533 28.39 -11.88 -5.35
C ALA A 533 27.75 -10.47 -5.29
N ILE A 534 26.50 -10.35 -5.70
CA ILE A 534 25.75 -9.07 -5.65
C ILE A 534 25.51 -8.64 -4.19
N ALA A 535 25.09 -9.56 -3.30
CA ALA A 535 24.88 -9.26 -1.89
C ALA A 535 26.12 -8.65 -1.21
N ARG A 536 27.31 -9.20 -1.48
CA ARG A 536 28.58 -8.63 -0.98
C ARG A 536 28.83 -7.22 -1.50
N GLN A 537 28.55 -6.98 -2.80
CA GLN A 537 28.75 -5.66 -3.41
C GLN A 537 27.84 -4.58 -2.79
N VAL A 538 26.63 -4.96 -2.37
CA VAL A 538 25.67 -4.03 -1.74
C VAL A 538 25.74 -4.03 -0.21
N GLY A 539 26.69 -4.75 0.41
CA GLY A 539 26.93 -4.73 1.85
C GLY A 539 25.98 -5.62 2.69
N ILE A 540 25.32 -6.60 2.06
CA ILE A 540 24.48 -7.59 2.77
C ILE A 540 25.34 -8.78 3.20
N ASP A 541 25.16 -9.25 4.46
CA ASP A 541 25.84 -10.43 5.00
C ASP A 541 25.45 -11.69 4.21
N THR A 542 26.48 -12.41 3.76
CA THR A 542 26.34 -13.65 2.99
C THR A 542 26.55 -14.93 3.81
N GLY A 543 26.73 -14.81 5.13
CA GLY A 543 27.05 -15.94 6.01
C GLY A 543 25.95 -16.98 6.15
N HIS A 544 24.70 -16.56 6.04
CA HIS A 544 23.54 -17.43 6.14
C HIS A 544 22.75 -17.42 4.82
N SER A 545 22.88 -18.49 4.04
CA SER A 545 22.19 -18.64 2.76
C SER A 545 21.62 -20.04 2.62
N HIS A 546 20.43 -20.13 2.00
CA HIS A 546 19.79 -21.40 1.61
C HIS A 546 19.30 -21.35 0.18
N THR A 547 19.34 -22.52 -0.47
CA THR A 547 18.73 -22.72 -1.79
C THR A 547 17.30 -23.27 -1.67
N GLY A 548 16.49 -23.08 -2.72
CA GLY A 548 15.14 -23.63 -2.76
C GLY A 548 15.10 -25.14 -2.58
N ILE A 549 16.11 -25.87 -3.11
CA ILE A 549 16.23 -27.33 -2.97
C ILE A 549 16.47 -27.72 -1.51
N GLU A 550 17.41 -27.03 -0.83
CA GLU A 550 17.68 -27.30 0.60
C GLU A 550 16.45 -27.04 1.47
N MET A 551 15.62 -26.08 1.11
CA MET A 551 14.37 -25.77 1.84
C MET A 551 13.32 -26.87 1.69
N GLU A 552 13.26 -27.56 0.55
CA GLU A 552 12.33 -28.68 0.31
C GLU A 552 12.66 -29.90 1.15
N GLU A 553 13.94 -30.05 1.53
CA GLU A 553 14.42 -31.16 2.38
C GLU A 553 14.20 -30.91 3.87
N MET A 554 13.86 -29.65 4.27
CA MET A 554 13.66 -29.28 5.69
C MET A 554 12.24 -29.60 6.15
N ASP A 555 12.13 -30.07 7.40
CA ASP A 555 10.84 -30.15 8.09
C ASP A 555 10.34 -28.73 8.48
N GLU A 556 9.06 -28.60 8.76
CA GLU A 556 8.42 -27.31 9.02
C GLU A 556 9.06 -26.52 10.18
N THR A 557 9.55 -27.21 11.21
CA THR A 557 10.18 -26.58 12.37
C THR A 557 11.56 -26.03 12.05
N THR A 558 12.37 -26.82 11.37
CA THR A 558 13.70 -26.43 10.89
C THR A 558 13.62 -25.30 9.87
N LEU A 559 12.63 -25.36 8.96
CA LEU A 559 12.39 -24.31 7.98
C LEU A 559 12.03 -22.98 8.65
N LYS A 560 11.19 -22.97 9.69
CA LYS A 560 10.85 -21.78 10.46
C LYS A 560 12.06 -21.14 11.13
N GLU A 561 12.96 -21.94 11.70
CA GLU A 561 14.21 -21.44 12.29
C GLU A 561 15.16 -20.91 11.23
N ALA A 562 15.35 -21.66 10.15
CA ALA A 562 16.21 -21.26 9.05
C ALA A 562 15.78 -19.93 8.43
N VAL A 563 14.49 -19.75 8.15
CA VAL A 563 13.96 -18.52 7.55
C VAL A 563 14.20 -17.28 8.43
N LYS A 564 14.24 -17.45 9.75
CA LYS A 564 14.54 -16.35 10.67
C LYS A 564 15.96 -15.81 10.50
N ASP A 565 16.94 -16.70 10.47
CA ASP A 565 18.36 -16.32 10.51
C ASP A 565 18.98 -16.10 9.12
N THR A 566 18.36 -16.67 8.07
CA THR A 566 18.84 -16.57 6.68
C THR A 566 18.60 -15.18 6.09
N THR A 567 19.62 -14.62 5.45
CA THR A 567 19.55 -13.34 4.73
C THR A 567 19.42 -13.52 3.22
N LEU A 568 19.93 -14.64 2.68
CA LEU A 568 19.96 -14.91 1.24
C LEU A 568 19.25 -16.21 0.91
N PHE A 569 18.31 -16.14 -0.02
CA PHE A 569 17.65 -17.30 -0.58
C PHE A 569 17.81 -17.29 -2.09
N SER A 570 18.30 -18.40 -2.65
CA SER A 570 18.63 -18.54 -4.06
C SER A 570 17.95 -19.74 -4.70
N LYS A 571 17.86 -19.79 -6.03
CA LYS A 571 17.15 -20.82 -6.81
C LYS A 571 15.69 -21.03 -6.31
N LEU A 572 15.01 -19.98 -5.91
CA LEU A 572 13.63 -20.06 -5.40
C LEU A 572 12.62 -20.16 -6.54
N THR A 573 11.60 -20.98 -6.34
CA THR A 573 10.36 -20.91 -7.10
C THR A 573 9.45 -19.77 -6.58
N PRO A 574 8.48 -19.28 -7.36
CA PRO A 574 7.52 -18.28 -6.91
C PRO A 574 6.73 -18.70 -5.65
N LEU A 575 6.39 -19.98 -5.52
CA LEU A 575 5.70 -20.52 -4.35
C LEU A 575 6.58 -20.47 -3.09
N GLN A 576 7.86 -20.82 -3.20
CA GLN A 576 8.80 -20.73 -2.09
C GLN A 576 9.01 -19.31 -1.61
N LYS A 577 9.05 -18.30 -2.51
CA LYS A 577 9.07 -16.88 -2.13
C LYS A 577 7.85 -16.53 -1.25
N THR A 578 6.67 -16.97 -1.64
CA THR A 578 5.42 -16.75 -0.90
C THR A 578 5.44 -17.46 0.47
N GLN A 579 5.96 -18.67 0.52
CA GLN A 579 6.10 -19.47 1.76
C GLN A 579 7.04 -18.79 2.77
N ILE A 580 8.20 -18.29 2.34
CA ILE A 580 9.15 -17.57 3.20
C ILE A 580 8.46 -16.34 3.84
N ILE A 581 7.74 -15.56 3.04
CA ILE A 581 7.02 -14.39 3.52
C ILE A 581 5.98 -14.78 4.59
N SER A 582 5.19 -15.83 4.32
CA SER A 582 4.20 -16.34 5.28
C SER A 582 4.82 -16.76 6.61
N LEU A 583 5.94 -17.50 6.55
CA LEU A 583 6.67 -17.93 7.76
C LEU A 583 7.24 -16.76 8.56
N LEU A 584 7.74 -15.71 7.90
CA LEU A 584 8.20 -14.48 8.58
C LEU A 584 7.04 -13.74 9.24
N GLN A 585 5.88 -13.69 8.60
CA GLN A 585 4.65 -13.09 9.16
C GLN A 585 4.14 -13.88 10.38
N GLU A 586 4.16 -15.22 10.33
CA GLU A 586 3.80 -16.08 11.47
C GLU A 586 4.70 -15.86 12.68
N GLN A 587 5.97 -15.50 12.47
CA GLN A 587 6.90 -15.10 13.53
C GLN A 587 6.62 -13.71 14.11
N GLY A 588 5.59 -13.03 13.61
CA GLY A 588 5.15 -11.72 14.07
C GLY A 588 5.88 -10.54 13.43
N ASN A 589 6.61 -10.76 12.33
CA ASN A 589 7.24 -9.68 11.57
C ASN A 589 6.24 -8.98 10.65
N THR A 590 6.50 -7.72 10.34
CA THR A 590 5.81 -6.96 9.29
C THR A 590 6.69 -6.95 8.06
N VAL A 591 6.29 -7.73 7.05
CA VAL A 591 7.13 -8.04 5.90
C VAL A 591 6.73 -7.20 4.69
N GLY A 592 7.67 -6.42 4.17
CA GLY A 592 7.58 -5.82 2.84
C GLY A 592 8.21 -6.72 1.79
N PHE A 593 7.65 -6.75 0.60
CA PHE A 593 8.28 -7.42 -0.55
C PHE A 593 8.39 -6.45 -1.71
N LEU A 594 9.61 -6.34 -2.27
CA LEU A 594 9.91 -5.50 -3.43
C LEU A 594 10.26 -6.39 -4.62
N GLY A 595 9.47 -6.28 -5.70
CA GLY A 595 9.64 -7.06 -6.92
C GLY A 595 9.02 -6.40 -8.14
N ASP A 596 9.51 -6.76 -9.33
CA ASP A 596 9.10 -6.18 -10.62
C ASP A 596 8.72 -7.24 -11.68
N GLY A 597 8.91 -8.53 -11.39
CA GLY A 597 8.68 -9.63 -12.30
C GLY A 597 7.33 -10.33 -12.13
N ILE A 598 6.97 -11.18 -13.11
CA ILE A 598 5.79 -12.05 -13.06
C ILE A 598 5.87 -13.00 -11.85
N ASN A 599 7.07 -13.51 -11.59
CA ASN A 599 7.33 -14.48 -10.52
C ASN A 599 7.12 -13.91 -9.11
N ASP A 600 6.99 -12.58 -9.00
CA ASP A 600 6.87 -11.86 -7.74
C ASP A 600 5.41 -11.57 -7.34
N ALA A 601 4.46 -11.72 -8.26
CA ALA A 601 3.06 -11.37 -8.02
C ALA A 601 2.46 -12.06 -6.79
N GLY A 602 2.76 -13.34 -6.58
CA GLY A 602 2.32 -14.08 -5.39
C GLY A 602 2.93 -13.53 -4.10
N ALA A 603 4.22 -13.26 -4.10
CA ALA A 603 4.96 -12.68 -2.98
C ALA A 603 4.50 -11.25 -2.64
N LEU A 604 4.24 -10.42 -3.67
CA LEU A 604 3.69 -9.06 -3.53
C LEU A 604 2.32 -9.07 -2.82
N ARG A 605 1.43 -10.01 -3.19
CA ARG A 605 0.10 -10.13 -2.58
C ARG A 605 0.15 -10.72 -1.17
N GLN A 606 1.08 -11.65 -0.90
CA GLN A 606 1.21 -12.29 0.40
C GLN A 606 1.81 -11.37 1.45
N SER A 607 2.73 -10.49 1.06
CA SER A 607 3.40 -9.57 1.98
C SER A 607 2.42 -8.59 2.64
N ASP A 608 2.81 -8.04 3.82
CA ASP A 608 2.04 -6.97 4.47
C ASP A 608 2.08 -5.67 3.66
N ILE A 609 3.13 -5.51 2.83
CA ILE A 609 3.29 -4.40 1.89
C ILE A 609 3.94 -4.92 0.61
N GLY A 610 3.16 -5.03 -0.45
CA GLY A 610 3.67 -5.26 -1.79
C GLY A 610 4.19 -3.95 -2.39
N ILE A 611 5.46 -3.93 -2.81
CA ILE A 611 6.12 -2.77 -3.37
C ILE A 611 6.62 -3.13 -4.78
N SER A 612 6.29 -2.30 -5.76
CA SER A 612 6.77 -2.48 -7.13
C SER A 612 7.28 -1.16 -7.71
N VAL A 613 7.82 -1.20 -8.91
CA VAL A 613 8.33 -0.03 -9.63
C VAL A 613 7.46 0.28 -10.84
N ASP A 614 7.47 1.51 -11.31
CA ASP A 614 6.65 1.95 -12.46
C ASP A 614 6.94 1.19 -13.75
N SER A 615 8.18 0.76 -13.95
CA SER A 615 8.62 -0.03 -15.10
C SER A 615 8.45 -1.55 -14.95
N ALA A 616 7.85 -2.01 -13.84
CA ALA A 616 7.54 -3.42 -13.61
C ALA A 616 6.47 -3.92 -14.60
N VAL A 617 6.41 -5.23 -14.76
CA VAL A 617 5.31 -5.86 -15.52
C VAL A 617 3.95 -5.58 -14.86
N ASP A 618 2.90 -5.54 -15.65
CA ASP A 618 1.58 -5.11 -15.18
C ASP A 618 1.03 -5.94 -14.03
N ILE A 619 1.24 -7.26 -14.05
CA ILE A 619 0.84 -8.14 -12.95
C ILE A 619 1.53 -7.79 -11.63
N ALA A 620 2.80 -7.38 -11.66
CA ALA A 620 3.53 -6.95 -10.47
C ALA A 620 2.99 -5.60 -9.97
N LYS A 621 2.78 -4.63 -10.87
CA LYS A 621 2.15 -3.33 -10.54
C LYS A 621 0.76 -3.51 -9.95
N GLU A 622 -0.06 -4.41 -10.51
CA GLU A 622 -1.42 -4.68 -10.03
C GLU A 622 -1.42 -5.34 -8.66
N SER A 623 -0.48 -6.25 -8.41
CA SER A 623 -0.34 -6.96 -7.14
C SER A 623 0.24 -6.11 -6.01
N ALA A 624 0.91 -5.00 -6.32
CA ALA A 624 1.56 -4.12 -5.36
C ALA A 624 0.59 -3.12 -4.71
N ASP A 625 0.84 -2.80 -3.43
CA ASP A 625 0.18 -1.72 -2.68
C ASP A 625 0.81 -0.36 -2.94
N ILE A 626 2.11 -0.35 -3.23
CA ILE A 626 2.94 0.84 -3.39
C ILE A 626 3.74 0.72 -4.69
N ILE A 627 3.83 1.80 -5.45
CA ILE A 627 4.62 1.88 -6.67
C ILE A 627 5.66 3.00 -6.53
N LEU A 628 6.92 2.66 -6.74
CA LEU A 628 8.03 3.61 -6.80
C LEU A 628 8.15 4.13 -8.25
N LEU A 629 8.05 5.45 -8.45
CA LEU A 629 8.17 6.08 -9.78
C LEU A 629 9.61 6.15 -10.27
N GLU A 630 10.56 6.01 -9.37
CA GLU A 630 11.98 5.96 -9.70
C GLU A 630 12.55 4.64 -9.15
N LYS A 631 13.41 4.02 -9.93
CA LYS A 631 14.07 2.77 -9.54
C LYS A 631 15.24 3.02 -8.59
N ASP A 632 15.04 3.92 -7.63
CA ASP A 632 16.02 4.27 -6.60
C ASP A 632 15.53 3.75 -5.23
N LEU A 633 16.36 2.96 -4.57
CA LEU A 633 16.06 2.41 -3.26
C LEU A 633 16.01 3.48 -2.15
N MET A 634 16.61 4.66 -2.36
CA MET A 634 16.46 5.79 -1.43
C MET A 634 15.01 6.31 -1.37
N VAL A 635 14.26 6.19 -2.47
CA VAL A 635 12.82 6.50 -2.50
C VAL A 635 12.03 5.56 -1.57
N LEU A 636 12.46 4.31 -1.45
CA LEU A 636 11.87 3.34 -0.53
C LEU A 636 12.10 3.73 0.94
N GLU A 637 13.34 4.10 1.31
CA GLU A 637 13.70 4.57 2.65
C GLU A 637 12.88 5.80 3.04
N ASP A 638 12.82 6.78 2.16
CA ASP A 638 11.99 7.97 2.31
C ASP A 638 10.50 7.62 2.55
N GLY A 639 9.98 6.64 1.83
CA GLY A 639 8.63 6.13 1.99
C GLY A 639 8.39 5.50 3.37
N VAL A 640 9.34 4.70 3.86
CA VAL A 640 9.29 4.10 5.22
C VAL A 640 9.24 5.19 6.28
N LEU A 641 10.06 6.24 6.16
CA LEU A 641 10.08 7.35 7.10
C LEU A 641 8.77 8.15 7.09
N GLU A 642 8.19 8.42 5.92
CA GLU A 642 6.88 9.08 5.83
C GLU A 642 5.75 8.19 6.40
N GLY A 643 5.80 6.87 6.18
CA GLY A 643 4.91 5.92 6.82
C GLY A 643 5.00 5.97 8.34
N ARG A 644 6.20 6.03 8.93
CA ARG A 644 6.42 6.18 10.38
C ARG A 644 5.90 7.51 10.92
N LYS A 645 6.07 8.61 10.19
CA LYS A 645 5.51 9.92 10.57
C LYS A 645 3.99 9.86 10.60
N THR A 646 3.37 9.27 9.59
CA THR A 646 1.92 9.10 9.49
C THR A 646 1.38 8.24 10.64
N PHE A 647 1.98 7.08 10.87
CA PHE A 647 1.63 6.20 11.99
C PHE A 647 1.80 6.89 13.35
N GLY A 648 2.91 7.62 13.53
CA GLY A 648 3.19 8.36 14.76
C GLY A 648 2.15 9.43 15.06
N ASN A 649 1.69 10.18 14.06
CA ASN A 649 0.67 11.21 14.22
C ASN A 649 -0.71 10.59 14.57
N ILE A 650 -1.05 9.44 13.97
CA ILE A 650 -2.26 8.69 14.35
C ILE A 650 -2.17 8.24 15.80
N ASN A 651 -1.03 7.70 16.23
CA ASN A 651 -0.82 7.26 17.62
C ASN A 651 -0.88 8.41 18.63
N LYS A 652 -0.32 9.59 18.27
CA LYS A 652 -0.48 10.81 19.09
C LYS A 652 -1.94 11.12 19.33
N TYR A 653 -2.74 11.22 18.26
CA TYR A 653 -4.15 11.54 18.35
C TYR A 653 -4.89 10.54 19.26
N ILE A 654 -4.70 9.25 19.04
CA ILE A 654 -5.37 8.21 19.81
C ILE A 654 -5.01 8.29 21.29
N LYS A 655 -3.73 8.47 21.62
CA LYS A 655 -3.30 8.61 23.03
C LYS A 655 -3.83 9.89 23.68
N MET A 656 -3.87 11.01 22.94
CA MET A 656 -4.43 12.27 23.43
C MET A 656 -5.90 12.14 23.73
N THR A 657 -6.69 11.70 22.76
CA THR A 657 -8.15 11.57 22.90
C THR A 657 -8.51 10.55 23.98
N ALA A 658 -7.88 9.37 23.98
CA ALA A 658 -8.17 8.34 24.97
C ALA A 658 -7.84 8.78 26.40
N SER A 659 -6.69 9.45 26.62
CA SER A 659 -6.32 9.91 27.98
C SER A 659 -7.16 11.10 28.45
N SER A 660 -7.49 12.03 27.54
CA SER A 660 -8.35 13.18 27.85
C SER A 660 -9.77 12.74 28.22
N ASN A 661 -10.38 11.89 27.42
CA ASN A 661 -11.71 11.36 27.68
C ASN A 661 -11.76 10.59 29.00
N PHE A 662 -10.73 9.78 29.28
CA PHE A 662 -10.63 9.05 30.53
C PHE A 662 -10.53 10.00 31.77
N GLY A 663 -9.70 11.04 31.67
CA GLY A 663 -9.58 12.07 32.73
C GLY A 663 -10.89 12.80 32.95
N ASN A 664 -11.53 13.29 31.90
CA ASN A 664 -12.81 14.00 32.00
C ASN A 664 -13.88 13.17 32.72
N MET A 665 -13.92 11.85 32.45
CA MET A 665 -14.85 10.96 33.14
C MET A 665 -14.66 10.92 34.62
N PHE A 666 -13.43 10.80 35.12
CA PHE A 666 -13.14 10.82 36.54
C PHE A 666 -13.54 12.16 37.17
N SER A 667 -13.31 13.26 36.49
CA SER A 667 -13.70 14.60 36.93
C SER A 667 -15.20 14.75 37.03
N VAL A 668 -15.93 14.33 36.00
CA VAL A 668 -17.41 14.33 36.01
C VAL A 668 -17.97 13.43 37.10
N MET A 669 -17.43 12.21 37.25
CA MET A 669 -17.87 11.28 38.29
C MET A 669 -17.68 11.85 39.70
N PHE A 670 -16.50 12.42 39.99
CA PHE A 670 -16.18 13.04 41.26
C PHE A 670 -17.11 14.23 41.52
N ALA A 671 -17.24 15.14 40.60
CA ALA A 671 -18.11 16.30 40.72
C ALA A 671 -19.59 15.91 40.90
N SER A 672 -20.08 14.91 40.17
CA SER A 672 -21.45 14.40 40.28
C SER A 672 -21.77 13.86 41.68
N ALA A 673 -20.77 13.25 42.35
CA ALA A 673 -20.97 12.69 43.71
C ALA A 673 -20.97 13.75 44.83
N PHE A 674 -20.24 14.85 44.65
CA PHE A 674 -20.02 15.81 45.75
C PHE A 674 -20.73 17.15 45.60
N LEU A 675 -21.07 17.58 44.38
CA LEU A 675 -21.72 18.87 44.12
C LEU A 675 -23.24 18.75 44.32
N PRO A 676 -23.92 19.78 44.92
CA PRO A 676 -25.38 19.78 45.08
C PRO A 676 -26.13 20.16 43.80
N PHE A 677 -25.43 20.51 42.73
CA PHE A 677 -25.94 20.88 41.42
C PHE A 677 -25.19 20.14 40.31
N LEU A 678 -25.67 20.19 39.06
CA LEU A 678 -24.97 19.60 37.93
C LEU A 678 -23.60 20.28 37.74
N PRO A 679 -22.51 19.49 37.62
CA PRO A 679 -21.18 20.05 37.53
C PRO A 679 -20.97 20.89 36.29
N MET A 680 -21.70 20.60 35.20
CA MET A 680 -21.70 21.31 33.92
C MET A 680 -23.02 21.09 33.21
N MET A 681 -23.51 22.05 32.48
CA MET A 681 -24.69 21.83 31.62
C MET A 681 -24.37 20.92 30.45
N PRO A 682 -25.31 20.08 29.96
CA PRO A 682 -25.10 19.22 28.80
C PRO A 682 -24.53 19.98 27.59
N ILE A 683 -25.04 21.18 27.28
CA ILE A 683 -24.57 22.01 26.19
C ILE A 683 -23.10 22.44 26.31
N HIS A 684 -22.67 22.71 27.58
CA HIS A 684 -21.27 23.09 27.82
C HIS A 684 -20.32 21.95 27.50
N LEU A 685 -20.67 20.70 27.91
CA LEU A 685 -19.87 19.50 27.55
C LEU A 685 -19.76 19.32 26.06
N LEU A 686 -20.86 19.49 25.33
CA LEU A 686 -20.89 19.33 23.88
C LEU A 686 -20.04 20.40 23.16
N ILE A 687 -20.13 21.65 23.57
CA ILE A 687 -19.31 22.74 23.00
C ILE A 687 -17.85 22.53 23.34
N GLN A 688 -17.52 22.14 24.55
CA GLN A 688 -16.14 21.89 24.98
C GLN A 688 -15.52 20.76 24.16
N ASN A 689 -16.23 19.65 23.99
CA ASN A 689 -15.77 18.51 23.17
C ASN A 689 -15.59 18.92 21.70
N LEU A 690 -16.53 19.66 21.11
CA LEU A 690 -16.42 20.15 19.74
C LEU A 690 -15.18 21.04 19.55
N LEU A 691 -14.95 21.98 20.44
CA LEU A 691 -13.78 22.88 20.40
C LEU A 691 -12.47 22.09 20.55
N TYR A 692 -12.46 21.12 21.47
CA TYR A 692 -11.33 20.23 21.66
C TYR A 692 -11.04 19.39 20.40
N ASP A 693 -12.05 18.78 19.81
CA ASP A 693 -11.93 17.99 18.59
C ASP A 693 -11.42 18.84 17.42
N ILE A 694 -11.91 20.07 17.26
CA ILE A 694 -11.40 21.01 16.26
C ILE A 694 -9.91 21.26 16.50
N SER A 695 -9.47 21.44 17.75
CA SER A 695 -8.05 21.68 18.08
C SER A 695 -7.12 20.57 17.58
N GLN A 696 -7.62 19.33 17.50
CA GLN A 696 -6.86 18.15 17.09
C GLN A 696 -6.80 17.91 15.57
N THR A 697 -7.64 18.58 14.78
CA THR A 697 -7.70 18.39 13.32
C THR A 697 -6.39 18.70 12.61
N THR A 698 -5.48 19.44 13.25
CA THR A 698 -4.15 19.79 12.72
C THR A 698 -3.04 18.82 13.13
N ILE A 699 -3.29 17.82 13.95
CA ILE A 699 -2.30 16.80 14.36
C ILE A 699 -1.65 16.10 13.17
N PRO A 700 -2.35 15.78 12.05
CA PRO A 700 -1.72 15.27 10.85
C PRO A 700 -0.53 16.10 10.35
N PHE A 701 -0.49 17.38 10.63
CA PHE A 701 0.57 18.29 10.20
C PHE A 701 1.71 18.43 11.21
N ASP A 702 1.65 17.75 12.35
CA ASP A 702 2.70 17.82 13.36
C ASP A 702 3.96 17.03 12.97
N ARG A 703 5.09 17.40 13.58
CA ARG A 703 6.39 16.75 13.41
C ARG A 703 6.53 15.59 14.38
N MET A 704 7.21 14.52 13.92
CA MET A 704 7.62 13.43 14.77
C MET A 704 9.02 13.66 15.33
N ASP A 705 9.24 13.16 16.56
CA ASP A 705 10.58 13.16 17.15
C ASP A 705 11.50 12.19 16.38
N PRO A 706 12.77 12.57 16.08
CA PRO A 706 13.68 11.72 15.29
C PRO A 706 13.90 10.33 15.90
N GLU A 707 13.85 10.21 17.22
CA GLU A 707 14.01 8.93 17.92
C GLU A 707 12.86 7.95 17.63
N PHE A 708 11.66 8.48 17.34
CA PHE A 708 10.53 7.64 16.95
C PHE A 708 10.73 7.01 15.55
N LEU A 709 11.39 7.73 14.66
CA LEU A 709 11.61 7.32 13.27
C LEU A 709 12.70 6.24 13.13
N LYS A 710 13.56 6.07 14.12
CA LYS A 710 14.70 5.14 14.06
C LYS A 710 14.33 3.67 14.07
N LYS A 711 13.17 3.29 14.60
CA LYS A 711 12.77 1.89 14.73
C LYS A 711 11.33 1.68 14.29
N PRO A 712 10.99 0.54 13.68
CA PRO A 712 9.61 0.19 13.37
C PRO A 712 8.78 0.11 14.64
N ARG A 713 7.51 0.51 14.54
CA ARG A 713 6.54 0.47 15.64
C ARG A 713 5.30 -0.28 15.20
N LYS A 714 4.88 -1.24 16.01
CA LYS A 714 3.65 -2.01 15.81
C LYS A 714 2.56 -1.50 16.73
N TRP A 715 1.33 -1.69 16.33
CA TRP A 715 0.17 -1.33 17.10
C TRP A 715 0.07 -2.16 18.39
N ASP A 716 -0.04 -1.51 19.55
CA ASP A 716 -0.12 -2.17 20.85
C ASP A 716 -1.28 -1.59 21.67
N ALA A 717 -2.42 -2.30 21.69
CA ALA A 717 -3.59 -1.89 22.46
C ALA A 717 -3.36 -1.93 23.99
N SER A 718 -2.43 -2.77 24.47
CA SER A 718 -2.10 -2.87 25.90
C SER A 718 -1.34 -1.64 26.39
N ASP A 719 -0.50 -1.06 25.54
CA ASP A 719 0.21 0.19 25.82
C ASP A 719 -0.78 1.37 25.93
N LEU A 720 -1.80 1.41 25.10
CA LEU A 720 -2.84 2.44 25.16
C LEU A 720 -3.61 2.38 26.48
N SER A 721 -4.03 1.19 26.91
CA SER A 721 -4.74 1.00 28.18
C SER A 721 -3.91 1.48 29.37
N ARG A 722 -2.63 1.11 29.41
CA ARG A 722 -1.69 1.60 30.44
C ARG A 722 -1.52 3.11 30.40
N PHE A 723 -1.39 3.67 29.19
CA PHE A 723 -1.25 5.10 29.00
C PHE A 723 -2.46 5.87 29.53
N MET A 724 -3.68 5.41 29.24
CA MET A 724 -4.92 5.99 29.76
C MET A 724 -4.96 5.99 31.30
N ILE A 725 -4.63 4.88 31.95
CA ILE A 725 -4.69 4.71 33.41
C ILE A 725 -3.68 5.62 34.10
N TYR A 726 -2.48 5.81 33.56
CA TYR A 726 -1.44 6.61 34.24
C TYR A 726 -1.47 8.09 33.88
N ILE A 727 -1.88 8.45 32.69
CA ILE A 727 -1.85 9.84 32.21
C ILE A 727 -3.22 10.51 32.34
N GLY A 728 -4.32 9.76 32.09
CA GLY A 728 -5.68 10.32 32.16
C GLY A 728 -6.03 11.01 33.49
N PRO A 729 -5.84 10.35 34.67
CA PRO A 729 -6.21 10.96 35.94
C PRO A 729 -5.46 12.23 36.35
N ILE A 730 -4.38 12.59 35.63
CA ILE A 730 -3.62 13.81 35.89
C ILE A 730 -4.50 15.04 35.72
N SER A 731 -5.31 15.11 34.63
CA SER A 731 -6.22 16.24 34.42
C SER A 731 -7.26 16.34 35.58
N SER A 732 -7.80 15.19 36.02
CA SER A 732 -8.79 15.17 37.09
C SER A 732 -8.30 15.75 38.41
N ILE A 733 -7.00 15.65 38.70
CA ILE A 733 -6.40 16.28 39.88
C ILE A 733 -6.57 17.81 39.81
N PHE A 734 -6.39 18.38 38.64
CA PHE A 734 -6.48 19.82 38.44
C PHE A 734 -7.91 20.30 38.24
N ASP A 735 -8.80 19.48 37.68
CA ASP A 735 -10.24 19.70 37.69
C ASP A 735 -10.73 19.80 39.15
N ILE A 736 -10.32 18.86 40.02
CA ILE A 736 -10.67 18.90 41.46
C ILE A 736 -10.07 20.14 42.14
N ALA A 737 -8.85 20.54 41.82
CA ALA A 737 -8.26 21.77 42.29
C ALA A 737 -9.10 22.99 41.87
N THR A 738 -9.59 23.02 40.65
CA THR A 738 -10.51 24.06 40.17
C THR A 738 -11.83 24.03 40.93
N TYR A 739 -12.40 22.84 41.24
CA TYR A 739 -13.60 22.72 42.09
C TYR A 739 -13.39 23.32 43.47
N LEU A 740 -12.25 23.04 44.11
CA LEU A 740 -11.92 23.57 45.40
C LEU A 740 -11.72 25.11 45.37
N VAL A 741 -11.08 25.64 44.34
CA VAL A 741 -10.93 27.08 44.18
C VAL A 741 -12.30 27.74 43.98
N MET A 742 -13.15 27.20 43.10
CA MET A 742 -14.50 27.72 42.88
C MET A 742 -15.36 27.65 44.17
N TRP A 743 -15.26 26.53 44.90
CA TRP A 743 -16.02 26.28 46.12
C TRP A 743 -15.62 27.19 47.29
N TYR A 744 -14.32 27.27 47.59
CA TYR A 744 -13.82 27.97 48.79
C TYR A 744 -13.41 29.40 48.54
N VAL A 745 -12.80 29.72 47.39
CA VAL A 745 -12.30 31.08 47.10
C VAL A 745 -13.39 31.96 46.52
N PHE A 746 -14.20 31.39 45.59
CA PHE A 746 -15.28 32.14 44.92
C PHE A 746 -16.65 31.86 45.50
N SER A 747 -16.73 31.03 46.58
CA SER A 747 -17.95 30.72 47.31
C SER A 747 -19.09 30.16 46.44
N CYS A 748 -18.73 29.43 45.40
CA CYS A 748 -19.71 28.78 44.50
C CYS A 748 -20.16 27.43 45.06
N ASN A 749 -20.77 27.44 46.26
CA ASN A 749 -21.17 26.25 47.01
C ASN A 749 -22.69 26.05 47.12
N SER A 750 -23.46 26.87 46.40
CA SER A 750 -24.92 26.81 46.36
C SER A 750 -25.44 26.82 44.91
N PRO A 751 -26.69 26.34 44.69
CA PRO A 751 -27.30 26.36 43.35
C PRO A 751 -27.39 27.75 42.73
N GLU A 752 -27.45 28.82 43.53
CA GLU A 752 -27.48 30.20 43.04
C GLU A 752 -26.21 30.62 42.32
N HIS A 753 -25.06 30.04 42.70
CA HIS A 753 -23.76 30.34 42.10
C HIS A 753 -23.28 29.25 41.16
N GLN A 754 -24.12 28.27 40.78
CA GLN A 754 -23.75 27.14 39.91
C GLN A 754 -23.23 27.61 38.55
N THR A 755 -23.80 28.67 37.96
CA THR A 755 -23.40 29.16 36.64
C THR A 755 -21.95 29.65 36.60
N LEU A 756 -21.51 30.32 37.70
CA LEU A 756 -20.10 30.74 37.81
C LEU A 756 -19.15 29.55 38.00
N PHE A 757 -19.55 28.55 38.80
CA PHE A 757 -18.82 27.31 38.98
C PHE A 757 -18.63 26.57 37.62
N GLN A 758 -19.73 26.37 36.94
CA GLN A 758 -19.75 25.72 35.60
C GLN A 758 -18.89 26.46 34.57
N THR A 759 -18.91 27.81 34.60
CA THR A 759 -18.07 28.62 33.71
C THR A 759 -16.59 28.48 34.07
N GLY A 760 -16.22 28.49 35.33
CA GLY A 760 -14.84 28.31 35.76
C GLY A 760 -14.28 26.97 35.28
N TRP A 761 -15.03 25.90 35.52
CA TRP A 761 -14.60 24.57 35.06
C TRP A 761 -14.64 24.43 33.54
N PHE A 762 -15.63 25.00 32.84
CA PHE A 762 -15.66 25.01 31.37
C PHE A 762 -14.38 25.60 30.76
N VAL A 763 -13.94 26.75 31.25
CA VAL A 763 -12.73 27.42 30.76
C VAL A 763 -11.47 26.63 31.10
N GLU A 764 -11.33 26.21 32.35
CA GLU A 764 -10.15 25.42 32.81
C GLU A 764 -10.07 24.09 32.02
N GLY A 765 -11.18 23.34 31.97
CA GLY A 765 -11.22 22.05 31.29
C GLY A 765 -10.90 22.15 29.79
N LEU A 766 -11.40 23.16 29.09
CA LEU A 766 -11.03 23.37 27.68
C LEU A 766 -9.54 23.70 27.50
N LEU A 767 -8.99 24.54 28.38
CA LEU A 767 -7.58 24.93 28.31
C LEU A 767 -6.66 23.76 28.68
N SER A 768 -6.94 23.00 29.71
CA SER A 768 -6.16 21.83 30.12
C SER A 768 -6.17 20.75 29.06
N GLN A 769 -7.35 20.45 28.46
CA GLN A 769 -7.51 19.52 27.35
C GLN A 769 -6.76 19.96 26.09
N THR A 770 -6.74 21.26 25.79
CA THR A 770 -5.99 21.79 24.65
C THR A 770 -4.48 21.77 24.88
N LEU A 771 -4.03 22.03 26.12
CA LEU A 771 -2.62 21.98 26.50
C LEU A 771 -2.05 20.54 26.47
N ILE A 772 -2.85 19.53 26.80
CA ILE A 772 -2.39 18.14 26.77
C ILE A 772 -1.92 17.72 25.37
N VAL A 773 -2.46 18.29 24.30
CA VAL A 773 -1.99 18.10 22.93
C VAL A 773 -0.50 18.38 22.83
N HIS A 774 -0.03 19.48 23.40
CA HIS A 774 1.38 19.82 23.40
C HIS A 774 2.22 18.94 24.32
N MET A 775 1.67 18.48 25.44
CA MET A 775 2.35 17.63 26.40
C MET A 775 2.57 16.20 25.89
N ILE A 776 1.57 15.62 25.22
CA ILE A 776 1.61 14.21 24.75
C ILE A 776 2.35 14.06 23.43
N ARG A 777 2.30 15.05 22.51
CA ARG A 777 2.82 14.97 21.15
C ARG A 777 4.31 14.62 21.03
N THR A 778 5.09 14.79 22.09
CA THR A 778 6.54 14.61 22.07
C THR A 778 7.03 13.95 23.35
N ARG A 779 8.11 13.16 23.23
CA ARG A 779 8.86 12.65 24.39
C ARG A 779 9.62 13.75 25.11
N LYS A 780 10.00 14.80 24.42
CA LYS A 780 10.81 15.94 24.91
C LYS A 780 9.97 16.94 25.72
N ILE A 781 10.62 17.94 26.32
CA ILE A 781 9.93 19.05 26.98
C ILE A 781 9.27 19.92 25.91
N PRO A 782 7.91 20.05 25.97
CA PRO A 782 7.17 20.88 25.03
C PRO A 782 7.64 22.34 25.04
N PHE A 783 7.49 23.00 23.90
CA PHE A 783 7.87 24.42 23.68
C PHE A 783 9.37 24.72 23.78
N ILE A 784 10.10 24.02 24.64
CA ILE A 784 11.56 24.27 24.89
C ILE A 784 12.39 23.38 23.94
N GLN A 785 12.24 22.05 24.02
CA GLN A 785 13.03 21.08 23.26
C GLN A 785 12.34 20.62 21.98
N SER A 786 11.01 20.64 21.93
CA SER A 786 10.23 20.25 20.77
C SER A 786 9.04 21.19 20.61
N ARG A 787 9.02 21.93 19.51
CA ARG A 787 7.91 22.81 19.14
C ARG A 787 6.99 22.12 18.15
N ALA A 788 5.68 22.31 18.35
CA ALA A 788 4.68 21.86 17.38
C ALA A 788 4.80 22.69 16.09
N THR A 789 4.23 22.17 15.01
CA THR A 789 4.13 22.95 13.77
C THR A 789 3.18 24.13 13.92
N TRP A 790 3.35 25.15 13.08
CA TRP A 790 2.51 26.35 13.12
C TRP A 790 1.00 26.06 13.04
N PRO A 791 0.51 25.13 12.18
CA PRO A 791 -0.92 24.79 12.17
C PRO A 791 -1.43 24.27 13.52
N VAL A 792 -0.65 23.40 14.19
CA VAL A 792 -1.02 22.88 15.51
C VAL A 792 -1.00 23.98 16.56
N MET A 793 0.07 24.76 16.62
CA MET A 793 0.17 25.87 17.59
C MET A 793 -0.92 26.91 17.36
N GLY A 794 -1.10 27.36 16.10
CA GLY A 794 -2.07 28.39 15.76
C GLY A 794 -3.50 28.00 16.12
N LEU A 795 -3.91 26.77 15.75
CA LEU A 795 -5.27 26.32 16.04
C LEU A 795 -5.50 26.08 17.54
N THR A 796 -4.56 25.45 18.24
CA THR A 796 -4.71 25.22 19.69
C THR A 796 -4.78 26.53 20.46
N PHE A 797 -3.91 27.50 20.19
CA PHE A 797 -3.98 28.83 20.82
C PHE A 797 -5.24 29.60 20.44
N PHE A 798 -5.71 29.49 19.20
CA PHE A 798 -6.99 30.06 18.78
C PHE A 798 -8.15 29.48 19.60
N ILE A 799 -8.23 28.19 19.75
CA ILE A 799 -9.28 27.50 20.54
C ILE A 799 -9.21 27.89 22.02
N MET A 800 -7.99 27.99 22.60
CA MET A 800 -7.81 28.48 23.97
C MET A 800 -8.32 29.91 24.14
N ALA A 801 -8.00 30.79 23.18
CA ALA A 801 -8.49 32.17 23.21
C ALA A 801 -10.03 32.24 23.09
N VAL A 802 -10.62 31.45 22.19
CA VAL A 802 -12.07 31.31 22.05
C VAL A 802 -12.69 30.84 23.37
N GLY A 803 -12.13 29.81 24.02
CA GLY A 803 -12.60 29.30 25.31
C GLY A 803 -12.60 30.35 26.43
N ILE A 804 -11.55 31.17 26.48
CA ILE A 804 -11.48 32.30 27.45
C ILE A 804 -12.49 33.39 27.13
N LEU A 805 -12.75 33.67 25.87
CA LEU A 805 -13.61 34.75 25.43
C LEU A 805 -15.11 34.43 25.47
N ILE A 806 -15.51 33.17 25.24
CA ILE A 806 -16.92 32.75 25.19
C ILE A 806 -17.74 33.27 26.36
N PRO A 807 -17.32 33.15 27.64
CA PRO A 807 -18.13 33.61 28.78
C PRO A 807 -18.43 35.12 28.79
N PHE A 808 -17.62 35.90 28.09
CA PHE A 808 -17.79 37.38 28.00
C PHE A 808 -18.68 37.82 26.81
N THR A 809 -19.09 36.89 25.97
CA THR A 809 -19.90 37.16 24.77
C THR A 809 -21.39 37.02 25.04
N ALA A 810 -22.23 37.58 24.14
CA ALA A 810 -23.66 37.34 24.15
C ALA A 810 -24.01 35.84 23.96
N PHE A 811 -23.23 35.14 23.12
CA PHE A 811 -23.34 33.70 22.92
C PHE A 811 -23.07 32.92 24.22
N GLY A 812 -22.03 33.26 24.97
CA GLY A 812 -21.75 32.59 26.26
C GLY A 812 -22.91 32.75 27.24
N ARG A 813 -23.50 33.95 27.30
CA ARG A 813 -24.69 34.21 28.17
C ARG A 813 -25.91 33.41 27.72
N SER A 814 -26.14 33.26 26.42
CA SER A 814 -27.30 32.48 25.91
C SER A 814 -27.22 30.98 26.18
N ILE A 815 -26.01 30.45 26.44
CA ILE A 815 -25.79 29.06 26.82
C ILE A 815 -25.65 28.88 28.35
N GLY A 816 -25.89 29.91 29.15
CA GLY A 816 -25.84 29.83 30.62
C GLY A 816 -24.42 30.02 31.23
N LEU A 817 -23.45 30.56 30.47
CA LEU A 817 -22.16 30.96 31.03
C LEU A 817 -22.17 32.40 31.53
N THR A 818 -21.39 32.67 32.57
CA THR A 818 -21.23 34.00 33.13
C THR A 818 -19.81 34.52 33.03
N ALA A 819 -19.63 35.84 33.00
CA ALA A 819 -18.31 36.45 32.97
C ALA A 819 -17.50 36.09 34.22
N LEU A 820 -16.31 35.52 34.04
CA LEU A 820 -15.41 35.17 35.12
C LEU A 820 -14.81 36.41 35.77
N PRO A 821 -14.72 36.45 37.12
CA PRO A 821 -14.04 37.56 37.81
C PRO A 821 -12.54 37.54 37.49
N TRP A 822 -11.94 38.73 37.38
CA TRP A 822 -10.49 38.88 37.07
C TRP A 822 -9.59 38.14 38.09
N GLY A 823 -10.02 38.01 39.32
CA GLY A 823 -9.30 37.26 40.36
C GLY A 823 -9.21 35.75 40.10
N TYR A 824 -9.99 35.19 39.13
CA TYR A 824 -9.93 33.78 38.77
C TYR A 824 -8.70 33.47 37.87
N PHE A 825 -8.29 34.37 37.02
CA PHE A 825 -7.22 34.14 36.06
C PHE A 825 -5.86 33.80 36.69
N PRO A 826 -5.41 34.42 37.78
CA PRO A 826 -4.19 34.01 38.48
C PRO A 826 -4.24 32.54 38.95
N TRP A 827 -5.40 32.09 39.47
CA TRP A 827 -5.60 30.71 39.89
C TRP A 827 -5.57 29.76 38.67
N LEU A 828 -6.26 30.13 37.61
CA LEU A 828 -6.27 29.37 36.35
C LEU A 828 -4.85 29.19 35.83
N ILE A 829 -4.04 30.25 35.75
CA ILE A 829 -2.65 30.18 35.30
C ILE A 829 -1.84 29.25 36.24
N GLY A 830 -1.99 29.36 37.54
CA GLY A 830 -1.31 28.50 38.51
C GLY A 830 -1.68 27.04 38.36
N ILE A 831 -2.95 26.73 38.16
CA ILE A 831 -3.48 25.37 37.92
C ILE A 831 -2.88 24.81 36.61
N LEU A 832 -2.95 25.53 35.52
CA LEU A 832 -2.44 25.06 34.20
C LEU A 832 -0.91 24.89 34.21
N LEU A 833 -0.16 25.75 34.87
CA LEU A 833 1.30 25.59 35.02
C LEU A 833 1.61 24.33 35.86
N SER A 834 0.92 24.15 36.96
CA SER A 834 1.08 22.97 37.84
C SER A 834 0.69 21.68 37.10
N TYR A 835 -0.35 21.72 36.26
CA TYR A 835 -0.74 20.64 35.36
C TYR A 835 0.37 20.28 34.38
N CYS A 836 0.96 21.26 33.70
CA CYS A 836 2.06 21.01 32.79
C CYS A 836 3.28 20.40 33.50
N ILE A 837 3.62 20.90 34.71
CA ILE A 837 4.75 20.38 35.49
C ILE A 837 4.50 18.94 35.92
N LEU A 838 3.33 18.63 36.50
CA LEU A 838 3.00 17.28 36.96
C LEU A 838 2.93 16.31 35.78
N THR A 839 2.32 16.70 34.65
CA THR A 839 2.28 15.89 33.44
C THR A 839 3.69 15.59 32.94
N GLN A 840 4.62 16.57 32.95
CA GLN A 840 6.01 16.34 32.56
C GLN A 840 6.75 15.39 33.52
N LEU A 841 6.52 15.51 34.84
CA LEU A 841 7.10 14.61 35.83
C LEU A 841 6.62 13.17 35.63
N VAL A 842 5.30 12.97 35.51
CA VAL A 842 4.69 11.65 35.28
C VAL A 842 5.12 11.08 33.96
N LYS A 843 5.21 11.91 32.89
CA LYS A 843 5.76 11.52 31.60
C LYS A 843 7.18 10.97 31.71
N ASN A 844 8.08 11.68 32.39
CA ASN A 844 9.45 11.26 32.61
C ASN A 844 9.53 9.93 33.37
N TRP A 845 8.68 9.77 34.42
CA TRP A 845 8.57 8.53 35.16
C TRP A 845 8.05 7.38 34.29
N TYR A 846 6.98 7.62 33.50
CA TYR A 846 6.39 6.64 32.60
C TYR A 846 7.42 6.15 31.55
N ILE A 847 8.17 7.08 30.96
CA ILE A 847 9.21 6.77 29.97
C ILE A 847 10.33 5.91 30.59
N ARG A 848 10.73 6.21 31.85
CA ARG A 848 11.75 5.42 32.56
C ARG A 848 11.28 4.01 32.86
N LYS A 849 10.00 3.87 33.26
CA LYS A 849 9.41 2.58 33.66
C LYS A 849 9.09 1.66 32.52
N PHE A 850 8.53 2.20 31.41
CA PHE A 850 8.01 1.42 30.30
C PHE A 850 8.85 1.52 29.02
N VAL A 851 9.88 2.38 29.00
CA VAL A 851 10.79 2.63 27.83
C VAL A 851 10.04 3.08 26.56
N ARG A 852 8.75 3.39 26.67
CA ARG A 852 7.86 3.81 25.58
C ARG A 852 7.17 5.13 25.95
N TRP A 853 6.83 5.92 24.93
CA TRP A 853 5.97 7.10 25.07
C TRP A 853 4.92 7.17 23.97
N LEU A 854 5.36 7.13 22.71
CA LEU A 854 4.52 7.09 21.50
C LEU A 854 4.71 5.77 20.77
#